data_7c8188d125b760466cc76e8aa5e4399a
#
_entry.id   7c8188d125b760466cc76e8aa5e4399a
#
_cell.length_a   1.000
_cell.length_b   1.000
_cell.length_c   1.000
_cell.angle_alpha   90.00
_cell.angle_beta   90.00
_cell.angle_gamma   90.00
#
_symmetry.space_group_name_H-M   'P 1'
#
loop_
_entity.id
_entity.type
_entity.pdbx_description
1 polymer ?
#
loop_
_entity_poly.entity_id
_entity_poly.type
_entity_poly.pdbx_seq_one_letter_code
_entity_poly.pdbx_strand_id
1 'polypeptide(L)'
;MTTSPGARPRPLALAPLLVLSLLLSALVSLPGTAHAAEPITDPIPERPATSGIGLTVEEYASFPKTEPPPGPVTDPRLMRHARINYLSELPDGSGRKAVPDLNGKLYFVEDGGSPQVYLDIAASFGPAFFASRGLGQGFGFVTFDPGFRRNGRFYTVHTELASATTAVPDFRQQAATNYHGIITEWTADDPSADTFQGTRREILRIGFAGTIHGIQQIDFNPNSRPHSTDYGLLYVAVGDGGQGVRNTEPQDLSLPHGKILRIDPRGTNSANGKYGIPARNPFTRTPGALGEIYAYGMRDPHRFSWDTGGSHRMYLGHIGQHAVESVYEVRAGDNLGWSEREAAFVFDKTAADPCDQMLPLPEDDEKYGYTYPVAAYDHDPPADWNCTSDVGRAIVGGFVYRGHDVPQLRGKYVFGDIVDGRLLFADSKDMRRGKGLAQLYDLMVYGASGKRVTMQDLAGDARVDLRFGQDADGELYLLSKANGKIWKVTGTRTFASCDTGGSTLRNVMAGRNWGPVTPSKWRFPGHEAVLAEPGVQRPGPRRPFEYAVLTAGPAALGSVRIDAEVRIDTPVEITNRDVIIVFDYQSDTKFSYAHLSTDNTIYPHNGIFVVNDADRLRIEDQWNGRTGAPPAITDSDWHKVRVVRCASSGEIAVYVDGSKYPLMTAVDTTLGSGRVGFGSFDNIGRLRGLKVSYR
;
A
#
# COMPACT_ATOMS: atom_id res chain seq x y z
N MET A 1 21.03 -106.82 -3.23
CA MET A 1 20.22 -108.00 -2.78
C MET A 1 19.06 -107.42 -2.06
N THR A 2 17.88 -107.52 -2.65
CA THR A 2 16.64 -108.00 -2.04
C THR A 2 16.15 -107.25 -0.79
N THR A 3 14.96 -106.79 -0.59
CA THR A 3 13.62 -106.95 -1.20
C THR A 3 12.66 -106.01 -0.53
N SER A 4 11.69 -105.58 -1.25
CA SER A 4 10.40 -104.93 -0.79
C SER A 4 9.60 -105.96 0.05
N PRO A 5 8.42 -105.73 0.61
CA PRO A 5 7.39 -104.68 0.48
C PRO A 5 6.51 -104.37 1.69
N GLY A 6 5.65 -103.38 1.55
CA GLY A 6 4.28 -103.62 1.99
C GLY A 6 3.59 -102.59 2.94
N ALA A 7 2.45 -102.12 2.45
CA ALA A 7 1.15 -101.78 3.07
C ALA A 7 0.83 -100.31 3.49
N ARG A 8 -0.13 -99.80 2.75
CA ARG A 8 -1.02 -98.63 3.17
C ARG A 8 -2.07 -99.20 4.17
N PRO A 9 -2.63 -98.34 5.01
CA PRO A 9 -3.92 -97.75 4.68
C PRO A 9 -4.14 -96.33 5.24
N ARG A 10 -5.21 -95.74 4.79
CA ARG A 10 -5.87 -94.41 4.83
C ARG A 10 -6.32 -93.93 6.20
N PRO A 11 -7.12 -92.81 6.29
CA PRO A 11 -6.68 -91.44 6.49
C PRO A 11 -7.34 -90.81 7.77
N LEU A 12 -6.82 -89.70 8.27
CA LEU A 12 -7.57 -88.83 9.15
C LEU A 12 -7.16 -87.36 8.97
N ALA A 13 -8.16 -86.53 8.82
CA ALA A 13 -8.08 -85.12 8.63
C ALA A 13 -7.57 -84.39 9.85
N LEU A 14 -6.69 -83.39 9.67
CA LEU A 14 -6.47 -82.33 10.63
C LEU A 14 -6.03 -81.06 9.95
N ALA A 15 -6.56 -79.93 10.45
CA ALA A 15 -6.52 -78.59 9.93
C ALA A 15 -5.10 -77.97 9.82
N PRO A 16 -4.91 -76.93 8.99
CA PRO A 16 -3.61 -76.30 8.83
C PRO A 16 -3.34 -75.29 9.94
N LEU A 17 -2.21 -75.43 10.61
CA LEU A 17 -1.58 -74.37 11.43
C LEU A 17 -0.96 -73.33 10.47
N LEU A 18 -1.45 -72.10 10.60
CA LEU A 18 -0.82 -70.94 10.00
C LEU A 18 0.51 -70.64 10.73
N VAL A 19 1.63 -70.82 10.08
CA VAL A 19 2.92 -70.29 10.50
C VAL A 19 3.04 -68.88 9.92
N LEU A 20 2.88 -67.88 10.83
CA LEU A 20 3.08 -66.47 10.53
C LEU A 20 4.59 -66.18 10.50
N SER A 21 5.22 -66.14 9.33
CA SER A 21 6.56 -65.63 9.15
C SER A 21 6.54 -64.09 9.19
N LEU A 22 7.01 -63.49 10.30
CA LEU A 22 7.35 -62.09 10.37
C LEU A 22 8.52 -61.77 9.43
N LEU A 23 8.22 -61.27 8.24
CA LEU A 23 9.17 -60.54 7.44
C LEU A 23 9.21 -59.09 8.01
N LEU A 24 10.25 -58.81 8.78
CA LEU A 24 10.64 -57.44 9.14
C LEU A 24 11.07 -56.76 7.86
N SER A 25 10.14 -56.05 7.17
CA SER A 25 10.47 -55.11 6.13
C SER A 25 11.03 -53.88 6.83
N ALA A 26 12.34 -53.73 6.84
CA ALA A 26 12.98 -52.45 7.13
C ALA A 26 12.55 -51.49 6.00
N LEU A 27 11.56 -50.63 6.30
CA LEU A 27 11.32 -49.41 5.52
C LEU A 27 12.58 -48.55 5.70
N VAL A 28 13.49 -48.62 4.79
CA VAL A 28 14.46 -47.58 4.55
C VAL A 28 13.62 -46.39 4.08
N SER A 29 13.33 -45.45 4.99
CA SER A 29 12.86 -44.13 4.63
C SER A 29 13.96 -43.50 3.78
N LEU A 30 13.82 -43.55 2.47
CA LEU A 30 14.58 -42.67 1.60
C LEU A 30 14.31 -41.25 2.11
N PRO A 31 15.35 -40.43 2.33
CA PRO A 31 15.12 -39.02 2.58
C PRO A 31 14.26 -38.50 1.43
N GLY A 32 13.08 -38.01 1.72
CA GLY A 32 12.24 -37.33 0.74
C GLY A 32 13.13 -36.29 0.09
N THR A 33 13.19 -36.29 -1.22
CA THR A 33 13.75 -35.18 -1.96
C THR A 33 13.01 -33.95 -1.47
N ALA A 34 13.70 -33.08 -0.73
CA ALA A 34 13.16 -31.76 -0.41
C ALA A 34 12.84 -31.15 -1.78
N HIS A 35 11.55 -31.05 -2.12
CA HIS A 35 11.15 -30.24 -3.25
C HIS A 35 11.65 -28.84 -2.95
N ALA A 36 12.43 -28.26 -3.86
CA ALA A 36 12.71 -26.84 -3.81
C ALA A 36 11.37 -26.10 -3.73
N ALA A 37 11.27 -25.12 -2.84
CA ALA A 37 10.05 -24.34 -2.75
C ALA A 37 9.78 -23.68 -4.10
N GLU A 38 8.52 -23.72 -4.55
CA GLU A 38 8.12 -23.09 -5.82
C GLU A 38 8.16 -21.57 -5.65
N PRO A 39 8.74 -20.83 -6.63
CA PRO A 39 8.74 -19.37 -6.61
C PRO A 39 7.34 -18.77 -6.60
N ILE A 40 7.18 -17.66 -5.87
CA ILE A 40 5.93 -16.90 -5.77
C ILE A 40 6.00 -15.73 -6.75
N THR A 41 5.13 -15.72 -7.77
CA THR A 41 5.07 -14.66 -8.78
C THR A 41 4.07 -13.55 -8.45
N ASP A 42 3.15 -13.79 -7.52
CA ASP A 42 2.14 -12.85 -7.01
C ASP A 42 2.12 -12.96 -5.48
N PRO A 43 3.01 -12.23 -4.79
CA PRO A 43 3.20 -12.40 -3.34
C PRO A 43 1.99 -11.98 -2.51
N ILE A 44 1.24 -10.97 -2.96
CA ILE A 44 0.05 -10.46 -2.28
C ILE A 44 -1.09 -10.37 -3.31
N PRO A 45 -1.81 -11.50 -3.56
CA PRO A 45 -2.87 -11.54 -4.56
C PRO A 45 -4.03 -10.58 -4.28
N GLU A 46 -4.25 -10.23 -3.02
CA GLU A 46 -5.32 -9.33 -2.61
C GLU A 46 -4.90 -7.87 -2.82
N ARG A 47 -5.60 -7.21 -3.73
CA ARG A 47 -5.41 -5.78 -3.97
C ARG A 47 -6.01 -4.94 -2.85
N PRO A 48 -5.53 -3.70 -2.67
CA PRO A 48 -6.22 -2.75 -1.83
C PRO A 48 -7.68 -2.61 -2.24
N ALA A 49 -8.56 -2.80 -1.26
CA ALA A 49 -10.01 -2.69 -1.48
C ALA A 49 -10.41 -1.22 -1.70
N THR A 50 -11.49 -1.00 -2.44
CA THR A 50 -12.03 0.33 -2.63
C THR A 50 -12.68 0.81 -1.33
N SER A 51 -12.29 2.00 -0.84
CA SER A 51 -12.91 2.57 0.36
C SER A 51 -14.15 3.42 0.07
N GLY A 52 -14.28 3.92 -1.15
CA GLY A 52 -15.28 4.95 -1.47
C GLY A 52 -15.03 6.27 -0.73
N ILE A 53 -13.89 6.44 -0.06
CA ILE A 53 -13.50 7.69 0.60
C ILE A 53 -12.62 8.49 -0.36
N GLY A 54 -13.02 9.72 -0.64
CA GLY A 54 -12.22 10.67 -1.39
C GLY A 54 -11.72 11.78 -0.49
N LEU A 55 -10.41 12.06 -0.56
CA LEU A 55 -9.80 13.21 0.10
C LEU A 55 -10.09 14.46 -0.72
N THR A 56 -10.58 15.53 -0.08
CA THR A 56 -10.59 16.86 -0.68
C THR A 56 -9.27 17.53 -0.38
N VAL A 57 -8.63 18.07 -1.42
CA VAL A 57 -7.31 18.70 -1.29
C VAL A 57 -7.33 20.09 -1.89
N GLU A 58 -6.64 21.01 -1.23
CA GLU A 58 -6.45 22.38 -1.68
C GLU A 58 -4.96 22.68 -1.77
N GLU A 59 -4.54 23.46 -2.77
CA GLU A 59 -3.16 23.89 -2.91
C GLU A 59 -2.78 24.76 -1.69
N TYR A 60 -1.78 24.30 -0.94
CA TYR A 60 -1.27 24.97 0.25
C TYR A 60 -0.11 25.90 -0.07
N ALA A 61 0.85 25.42 -0.88
CA ALA A 61 2.04 26.18 -1.26
C ALA A 61 2.60 25.70 -2.59
N SER A 62 3.24 26.62 -3.31
CA SER A 62 4.00 26.35 -4.53
C SER A 62 5.42 26.86 -4.38
N PHE A 63 6.41 25.98 -4.60
CA PHE A 63 7.83 26.27 -4.41
C PHE A 63 8.46 26.76 -5.72
N PRO A 64 9.45 27.63 -5.65
CA PRO A 64 10.19 28.05 -6.82
C PRO A 64 10.98 26.87 -7.41
N LYS A 65 11.24 26.92 -8.72
CA LYS A 65 12.10 25.93 -9.36
C LYS A 65 13.49 25.97 -8.75
N THR A 66 14.02 24.79 -8.43
CA THR A 66 15.39 24.62 -7.93
C THR A 66 16.17 23.71 -8.88
N GLU A 67 17.47 23.92 -8.97
CA GLU A 67 18.35 23.09 -9.76
C GLU A 67 19.33 22.36 -8.82
N PRO A 68 19.72 21.10 -9.12
CA PRO A 68 20.80 20.46 -8.41
C PRO A 68 22.09 21.28 -8.58
N PRO A 69 23.00 21.26 -7.55
CA PRO A 69 24.25 21.98 -7.64
C PRO A 69 25.08 21.51 -8.84
N PRO A 70 26.06 22.33 -9.33
CA PRO A 70 26.85 22.02 -10.51
C PRO A 70 27.48 20.64 -10.44
N GLY A 71 27.31 19.85 -11.50
CA GLY A 71 27.85 18.51 -11.68
C GLY A 71 27.08 17.76 -12.76
N PRO A 72 27.62 16.68 -13.33
CA PRO A 72 26.89 15.93 -14.34
C PRO A 72 25.68 15.23 -13.68
N VAL A 73 24.48 15.68 -14.01
CA VAL A 73 23.24 14.97 -13.69
C VAL A 73 23.10 13.80 -14.65
N THR A 74 23.21 12.60 -14.15
CA THR A 74 23.16 11.37 -14.96
C THR A 74 21.79 10.74 -15.03
N ASP A 75 20.88 11.12 -14.12
CA ASP A 75 19.53 10.58 -14.03
C ASP A 75 18.50 11.71 -14.25
N PRO A 76 17.70 11.65 -15.34
CA PRO A 76 16.71 12.69 -15.64
C PRO A 76 15.64 12.83 -14.54
N ARG A 77 15.44 11.80 -13.69
CA ARG A 77 14.52 11.88 -12.55
C ARG A 77 14.99 12.86 -11.47
N LEU A 78 16.23 13.32 -11.51
CA LEU A 78 16.74 14.39 -10.64
C LEU A 78 16.31 15.80 -11.08
N MET A 79 15.94 15.95 -12.36
CA MET A 79 15.54 17.23 -12.95
C MET A 79 14.05 17.48 -12.71
N ARG A 80 13.67 17.60 -11.46
CA ARG A 80 12.29 17.94 -11.02
C ARG A 80 12.16 19.45 -10.81
N HIS A 81 10.92 19.95 -10.75
CA HIS A 81 10.67 21.38 -10.56
C HIS A 81 11.28 21.87 -9.23
N ALA A 82 10.97 21.20 -8.13
CA ALA A 82 11.60 21.39 -6.83
C ALA A 82 11.59 20.05 -6.09
N ARG A 83 12.75 19.63 -5.56
CA ARG A 83 12.89 18.32 -4.92
C ARG A 83 12.47 18.36 -3.45
N ILE A 84 11.32 19.00 -3.14
CA ILE A 84 10.76 19.08 -1.80
C ILE A 84 10.50 17.68 -1.26
N ASN A 85 10.94 17.38 -0.02
CA ASN A 85 11.08 16.00 0.43
C ASN A 85 10.30 15.65 1.71
N TYR A 86 9.83 16.65 2.44
CA TYR A 86 9.06 16.51 3.70
C TYR A 86 8.38 17.83 4.06
N LEU A 87 7.44 17.78 4.98
CA LEU A 87 6.90 18.96 5.68
C LEU A 87 6.64 18.61 7.14
N SER A 88 7.12 19.46 8.04
CA SER A 88 6.76 19.39 9.46
C SER A 88 6.58 20.80 10.02
N GLU A 89 5.71 20.94 11.02
CA GLU A 89 5.56 22.20 11.75
C GLU A 89 6.66 22.38 12.80
N LEU A 90 7.11 23.61 12.98
CA LEU A 90 8.11 23.94 14.01
C LEU A 90 7.49 23.81 15.41
N PRO A 91 8.19 23.19 16.38
CA PRO A 91 7.67 23.02 17.75
C PRO A 91 7.84 24.30 18.60
N ASP A 92 7.58 25.46 18.00
CA ASP A 92 7.70 26.79 18.65
C ASP A 92 6.35 27.48 18.86
N GLY A 93 5.27 26.93 18.31
CA GLY A 93 3.92 27.47 18.36
C GLY A 93 3.68 28.62 17.39
N SER A 94 4.56 28.85 16.42
CA SER A 94 4.40 29.85 15.37
C SER A 94 3.43 29.44 14.26
N GLY A 95 3.21 28.13 14.09
CA GLY A 95 2.48 27.57 12.95
C GLY A 95 3.30 27.50 11.65
N ARG A 96 4.58 27.94 11.66
CA ARG A 96 5.48 27.83 10.51
C ARG A 96 5.79 26.37 10.19
N LYS A 97 5.81 26.02 8.90
CA LYS A 97 6.17 24.70 8.40
C LYS A 97 7.54 24.73 7.75
N ALA A 98 8.37 23.76 8.07
CA ALA A 98 9.70 23.55 7.48
C ALA A 98 9.61 22.56 6.34
N VAL A 99 10.18 22.91 5.19
CA VAL A 99 10.20 22.09 3.98
C VAL A 99 11.62 22.01 3.44
N PRO A 100 12.29 20.84 3.54
CA PRO A 100 13.61 20.62 2.94
C PRO A 100 13.47 20.31 1.45
N ASP A 101 14.32 20.92 0.63
CA ASP A 101 14.53 20.58 -0.77
C ASP A 101 15.88 19.88 -0.93
N LEU A 102 15.90 18.70 -1.55
CA LEU A 102 17.13 17.93 -1.81
C LEU A 102 18.20 18.74 -2.55
N ASN A 103 17.83 19.78 -3.32
CA ASN A 103 18.78 20.67 -3.96
C ASN A 103 19.46 21.68 -3.00
N GLY A 104 19.14 21.62 -1.70
CA GLY A 104 19.90 22.27 -0.65
C GLY A 104 19.22 23.42 0.08
N LYS A 105 17.96 23.73 -0.21
CA LYS A 105 17.24 24.80 0.47
C LYS A 105 16.36 24.26 1.60
N LEU A 106 16.39 24.90 2.76
CA LEU A 106 15.38 24.78 3.79
C LEU A 106 14.44 25.98 3.69
N TYR A 107 13.17 25.70 3.43
CA TYR A 107 12.15 26.72 3.38
C TYR A 107 11.31 26.74 4.66
N PHE A 108 10.87 27.92 5.07
CA PHE A 108 9.76 28.08 5.99
C PHE A 108 8.54 28.59 5.21
N VAL A 109 7.36 28.09 5.58
CA VAL A 109 6.07 28.47 4.99
C VAL A 109 5.06 28.70 6.10
N GLU A 110 4.36 29.82 6.03
CA GLU A 110 3.21 30.15 6.88
C GLU A 110 1.90 29.91 6.11
N ASP A 111 0.79 29.78 6.82
CA ASP A 111 -0.52 29.60 6.20
C ASP A 111 -0.87 30.81 5.30
N GLY A 112 -1.13 30.55 4.03
CA GLY A 112 -1.38 31.57 3.01
C GLY A 112 -0.14 32.36 2.57
N GLY A 113 1.05 32.05 3.11
CA GLY A 113 2.32 32.68 2.78
C GLY A 113 3.05 32.02 1.63
N SER A 114 4.01 32.74 1.05
CA SER A 114 4.94 32.17 0.09
C SER A 114 6.13 31.53 0.79
N PRO A 115 6.70 30.42 0.25
CA PRO A 115 7.90 29.80 0.79
C PRO A 115 9.08 30.79 0.86
N GLN A 116 9.68 30.91 2.05
CA GLN A 116 10.87 31.73 2.30
C GLN A 116 12.08 30.84 2.57
N VAL A 117 13.23 31.16 1.98
CA VAL A 117 14.47 30.41 2.26
C VAL A 117 14.96 30.78 3.65
N TYR A 118 14.87 29.85 4.60
CA TYR A 118 15.42 29.98 5.94
C TYR A 118 16.91 29.74 5.98
N LEU A 119 17.39 28.67 5.32
CA LEU A 119 18.79 28.27 5.30
C LEU A 119 19.16 27.64 3.96
N ASP A 120 20.34 28.00 3.43
CA ASP A 120 20.94 27.38 2.27
C ASP A 120 22.02 26.39 2.69
N ILE A 121 21.64 25.11 2.77
CA ILE A 121 22.53 23.99 3.11
C ILE A 121 23.61 23.82 2.02
N ALA A 122 23.22 23.88 0.74
CA ALA A 122 24.17 23.74 -0.35
C ALA A 122 25.26 24.80 -0.29
N ALA A 123 24.90 26.05 -0.06
CA ALA A 123 25.87 27.13 0.13
C ALA A 123 26.73 26.95 1.38
N SER A 124 26.16 26.42 2.46
CA SER A 124 26.85 26.20 3.73
C SER A 124 27.95 25.15 3.64
N PHE A 125 27.84 24.14 2.76
CA PHE A 125 28.83 23.08 2.58
C PHE A 125 29.61 23.21 1.24
N GLY A 126 29.20 24.11 0.36
CA GLY A 126 29.91 24.45 -0.87
C GLY A 126 30.17 23.25 -1.76
N PRO A 127 31.40 23.09 -2.31
CA PRO A 127 31.70 22.01 -3.26
C PRO A 127 31.58 20.59 -2.73
N ALA A 128 31.55 20.40 -1.41
CA ALA A 128 31.35 19.10 -0.81
C ALA A 128 29.90 18.62 -0.88
N PHE A 129 28.93 19.57 -0.90
CA PHE A 129 27.50 19.22 -0.99
C PHE A 129 27.22 18.42 -2.27
N PHE A 130 26.49 17.30 -2.12
CA PHE A 130 26.29 16.34 -3.20
C PHE A 130 24.81 15.97 -3.39
N ALA A 131 24.20 16.37 -4.49
CA ALA A 131 22.81 16.13 -4.82
C ALA A 131 22.57 15.69 -6.29
N SER A 132 23.65 15.43 -7.07
CA SER A 132 23.59 15.34 -8.52
C SER A 132 23.51 13.93 -9.10
N ARG A 133 23.43 12.86 -8.29
CA ARG A 133 23.43 11.48 -8.79
C ARG A 133 22.31 10.60 -8.27
N GLY A 134 22.03 10.54 -6.99
CA GLY A 134 21.04 9.63 -6.41
C GLY A 134 19.70 10.32 -6.11
N LEU A 135 18.58 9.60 -6.21
CA LEU A 135 17.25 10.15 -5.96
C LEU A 135 17.03 10.65 -4.53
N GLY A 136 17.73 10.06 -3.55
CA GLY A 136 17.69 10.45 -2.13
C GLY A 136 18.85 11.34 -1.69
N GLN A 137 19.77 11.72 -2.57
CA GLN A 137 20.94 12.54 -2.22
C GLN A 137 20.62 14.04 -2.26
N GLY A 138 21.36 14.78 -1.44
CA GLY A 138 21.19 16.20 -1.22
C GLY A 138 20.80 16.52 0.22
N PHE A 139 19.99 17.53 0.43
CA PHE A 139 19.41 17.89 1.73
C PHE A 139 18.17 17.06 2.00
N GLY A 140 18.34 15.87 2.59
CA GLY A 140 17.31 14.84 2.68
C GLY A 140 16.24 15.10 3.73
N PHE A 141 16.60 15.62 4.90
CA PHE A 141 15.66 15.74 6.02
C PHE A 141 16.04 16.85 7.02
N VAL A 142 15.03 17.35 7.73
CA VAL A 142 15.17 18.26 8.87
C VAL A 142 14.24 17.84 10.00
N THR A 143 14.72 17.93 11.24
CA THR A 143 13.88 17.81 12.44
C THR A 143 14.32 18.82 13.50
N PHE A 144 13.40 19.23 14.35
CA PHE A 144 13.63 20.24 15.37
C PHE A 144 13.68 19.62 16.76
N ASP A 145 14.64 20.07 17.60
CA ASP A 145 14.66 19.70 19.01
C ASP A 145 13.31 19.99 19.64
N PRO A 146 12.74 19.12 20.49
CA PRO A 146 11.46 19.39 21.17
C PRO A 146 11.45 20.68 21.98
N GLY A 147 12.63 21.22 22.31
CA GLY A 147 12.82 22.50 22.97
C GLY A 147 13.25 23.65 22.06
N PHE A 148 13.13 23.52 20.73
CA PHE A 148 13.63 24.46 19.71
C PHE A 148 13.31 25.92 20.04
N ARG A 149 12.08 26.22 20.43
CA ARG A 149 11.67 27.57 20.85
C ARG A 149 12.60 28.24 21.90
N ARG A 150 13.26 27.41 22.73
CA ARG A 150 14.13 27.90 23.84
C ARG A 150 15.61 27.77 23.53
N ASN A 151 15.98 26.75 22.73
CA ASN A 151 17.39 26.41 22.54
C ASN A 151 17.89 26.59 21.12
N GLY A 152 17.00 26.92 20.15
CA GLY A 152 17.31 27.16 18.75
C GLY A 152 17.84 25.94 17.99
N ARG A 153 17.80 24.73 18.57
CA ARG A 153 18.44 23.56 17.98
C ARG A 153 17.53 22.85 16.97
N PHE A 154 18.11 22.51 15.83
CA PHE A 154 17.52 21.63 14.85
C PHE A 154 18.60 20.79 14.16
N TYR A 155 18.20 19.72 13.51
CA TYR A 155 19.10 18.74 12.93
C TYR A 155 18.75 18.53 11.47
N THR A 156 19.78 18.43 10.63
CA THR A 156 19.62 18.19 9.19
C THR A 156 20.39 16.96 8.74
N VAL A 157 19.86 16.30 7.70
CA VAL A 157 20.58 15.27 6.95
C VAL A 157 20.94 15.83 5.60
N HIS A 158 22.24 15.78 5.26
CA HIS A 158 22.68 16.09 3.89
C HIS A 158 23.74 15.09 3.44
N THR A 159 24.10 15.14 2.16
CA THR A 159 25.14 14.30 1.58
C THR A 159 26.31 15.13 1.07
N GLU A 160 27.53 14.60 1.27
CA GLU A 160 28.78 15.14 0.73
C GLU A 160 29.49 14.11 -0.16
N LEU A 161 30.10 14.57 -1.23
CA LEU A 161 30.93 13.76 -2.10
C LEU A 161 32.21 13.35 -1.34
N ALA A 162 32.48 12.06 -1.20
CA ALA A 162 33.63 11.56 -0.44
C ALA A 162 34.96 12.10 -0.97
N SER A 163 35.12 12.26 -2.28
CA SER A 163 36.35 12.81 -2.90
C SER A 163 36.52 14.33 -2.72
N ALA A 164 35.49 15.05 -2.25
CA ALA A 164 35.56 16.49 -2.02
C ALA A 164 35.84 16.88 -0.57
N THR A 165 36.05 15.89 0.31
CA THR A 165 36.31 16.12 1.73
C THR A 165 37.44 15.23 2.24
N THR A 166 38.18 15.69 3.27
CA THR A 166 39.14 14.89 4.02
C THR A 166 38.56 14.29 5.30
N ALA A 167 37.25 14.59 5.58
CA ALA A 167 36.61 14.07 6.77
C ALA A 167 36.39 12.54 6.65
N VAL A 168 36.64 11.83 7.74
CA VAL A 168 36.56 10.37 7.83
C VAL A 168 35.21 10.00 8.45
N PRO A 169 34.49 9.00 7.91
CA PRO A 169 33.30 8.44 8.55
C PRO A 169 33.54 7.92 9.96
N ASP A 170 32.52 8.04 10.82
CA ASP A 170 32.60 7.65 12.23
C ASP A 170 32.59 6.13 12.45
N PHE A 171 32.15 5.38 11.45
CA PHE A 171 32.01 3.92 11.49
C PHE A 171 32.92 3.26 10.44
N ARG A 172 33.08 1.94 10.57
CA ARG A 172 33.63 1.13 9.49
C ARG A 172 32.85 1.38 8.19
N GLN A 173 33.58 1.64 7.13
CA GLN A 173 33.01 2.01 5.83
C GLN A 173 32.66 0.75 5.02
N GLN A 174 31.76 0.93 4.09
CA GLN A 174 31.59 0.04 2.94
C GLN A 174 32.85 0.06 2.06
N ALA A 175 33.07 -1.01 1.28
CA ALA A 175 34.32 -1.22 0.57
C ALA A 175 34.72 -0.10 -0.41
N ALA A 176 33.76 0.65 -0.96
CA ALA A 176 33.99 1.75 -1.90
C ALA A 176 33.11 2.94 -1.55
N THR A 177 33.52 3.76 -0.61
CA THR A 177 32.74 4.93 -0.18
C THR A 177 32.77 6.02 -1.26
N ASN A 178 31.63 6.29 -1.87
CA ASN A 178 31.46 7.33 -2.89
C ASN A 178 30.92 8.64 -2.32
N TYR A 179 30.10 8.57 -1.28
CA TYR A 179 29.59 9.74 -0.59
C TYR A 179 29.38 9.49 0.91
N HIS A 180 29.24 10.57 1.65
CA HIS A 180 28.94 10.54 3.07
C HIS A 180 27.53 11.08 3.32
N GLY A 181 26.77 10.42 4.20
CA GLY A 181 25.56 10.98 4.81
C GLY A 181 25.93 11.61 6.15
N ILE A 182 25.55 12.86 6.36
CA ILE A 182 25.95 13.64 7.52
C ILE A 182 24.72 14.13 8.28
N ILE A 183 24.75 13.98 9.63
CA ILE A 183 23.83 14.65 10.52
C ILE A 183 24.55 15.87 11.12
N THR A 184 23.97 17.05 10.89
CA THR A 184 24.45 18.32 11.42
C THR A 184 23.44 18.90 12.39
N GLU A 185 23.90 19.27 13.59
CA GLU A 185 23.18 20.12 14.52
C GLU A 185 23.40 21.59 14.16
N TRP A 186 22.35 22.34 14.15
CA TRP A 186 22.33 23.79 14.00
C TRP A 186 21.75 24.41 15.28
N THR A 187 22.29 25.56 15.66
CA THR A 187 21.75 26.35 16.79
C THR A 187 21.50 27.77 16.28
N ALA A 188 20.21 28.11 16.13
CA ALA A 188 19.79 29.43 15.73
C ALA A 188 19.98 30.43 16.91
N ASP A 189 20.55 31.59 16.63
CA ASP A 189 20.69 32.69 17.61
C ASP A 189 19.31 33.24 18.00
N ASP A 190 18.38 33.28 17.03
CA ASP A 190 16.97 33.64 17.26
C ASP A 190 16.07 32.60 16.56
N PRO A 191 15.40 31.71 17.33
CA PRO A 191 14.47 30.72 16.79
C PRO A 191 13.25 31.31 16.06
N SER A 192 12.93 32.58 16.30
CA SER A 192 11.79 33.25 15.67
C SER A 192 12.13 33.93 14.34
N ALA A 193 13.39 34.02 13.98
CA ALA A 193 13.84 34.69 12.77
C ALA A 193 13.38 33.95 11.48
N ASP A 194 13.21 34.73 10.40
CA ASP A 194 12.83 34.20 9.08
C ASP A 194 14.04 33.75 8.25
N THR A 195 15.25 34.04 8.70
CA THR A 195 16.51 33.62 8.11
C THR A 195 17.47 33.13 9.18
N PHE A 196 18.19 32.06 8.90
CA PHE A 196 19.12 31.47 9.83
C PHE A 196 20.35 32.35 10.09
N GLN A 197 20.60 32.65 11.35
CA GLN A 197 21.87 33.08 11.90
C GLN A 197 22.21 32.19 13.06
N GLY A 198 23.46 31.74 13.18
CA GLY A 198 23.82 30.86 14.27
C GLY A 198 25.06 30.02 13.99
N THR A 199 25.17 28.92 14.73
CA THR A 199 26.31 28.00 14.68
C THR A 199 25.88 26.61 14.22
N ARG A 200 26.85 25.80 13.79
CA ARG A 200 26.63 24.39 13.44
C ARG A 200 27.77 23.50 13.96
N ARG A 201 27.43 22.23 14.18
CA ARG A 201 28.40 21.17 14.44
C ARG A 201 27.97 19.87 13.80
N GLU A 202 28.92 19.12 13.28
CA GLU A 202 28.68 17.75 12.81
C GLU A 202 28.46 16.81 13.99
N ILE A 203 27.41 15.98 13.93
CA ILE A 203 27.08 14.96 14.93
C ILE A 203 27.61 13.60 14.50
N LEU A 204 27.24 13.20 13.26
CA LEU A 204 27.45 11.83 12.77
C LEU A 204 27.76 11.85 11.27
N ARG A 205 28.71 11.00 10.85
CA ARG A 205 29.10 10.82 9.46
C ARG A 205 29.16 9.34 9.10
N ILE A 206 28.38 8.92 8.11
CA ILE A 206 28.34 7.53 7.60
C ILE A 206 28.80 7.53 6.15
N GLY A 207 29.72 6.64 5.79
CA GLY A 207 30.18 6.43 4.42
C GLY A 207 29.30 5.42 3.69
N PHE A 208 28.95 5.72 2.42
CA PHE A 208 28.13 4.87 1.56
C PHE A 208 28.83 4.60 0.22
N ALA A 209 28.68 3.38 -0.27
CA ALA A 209 29.25 2.97 -1.55
C ALA A 209 28.30 3.22 -2.73
N GLY A 210 27.01 2.97 -2.57
CA GLY A 210 25.99 3.25 -3.59
C GLY A 210 25.53 4.70 -3.60
N THR A 211 24.65 5.04 -4.53
CA THR A 211 24.09 6.40 -4.66
C THR A 211 22.63 6.50 -4.19
N ILE A 212 22.10 5.41 -3.60
CA ILE A 212 20.75 5.31 -3.04
C ILE A 212 20.81 4.71 -1.63
N HIS A 213 19.71 4.72 -0.91
CA HIS A 213 19.55 4.11 0.42
C HIS A 213 20.55 4.66 1.46
N GLY A 214 20.66 5.98 1.54
CA GLY A 214 21.49 6.67 2.55
C GLY A 214 20.76 6.84 3.89
N ILE A 215 21.01 7.98 4.57
CA ILE A 215 20.24 8.38 5.73
C ILE A 215 18.91 8.98 5.21
N GLN A 216 17.78 8.32 5.48
CA GLN A 216 16.49 8.66 4.92
C GLN A 216 15.68 9.61 5.78
N GLN A 217 15.73 9.45 7.10
CA GLN A 217 15.00 10.28 8.06
C GLN A 217 15.72 10.33 9.39
N ILE A 218 15.57 11.46 10.07
CA ILE A 218 15.90 11.64 11.49
C ILE A 218 14.70 12.24 12.20
N ASP A 219 14.35 11.78 13.40
CA ASP A 219 13.25 12.39 14.14
C ASP A 219 13.29 12.07 15.63
N PHE A 220 12.59 12.88 16.42
CA PHE A 220 12.34 12.66 17.83
C PHE A 220 11.00 12.00 18.04
N ASN A 221 10.87 11.14 19.06
CA ASN A 221 9.58 10.55 19.41
C ASN A 221 8.63 11.63 19.99
N PRO A 222 7.56 12.02 19.27
CA PRO A 222 6.66 13.10 19.71
C PRO A 222 5.84 12.72 20.95
N ASN A 223 5.75 11.41 21.28
CA ASN A 223 5.07 10.94 22.48
C ASN A 223 5.94 11.06 23.75
N SER A 224 7.24 11.35 23.58
CA SER A 224 8.16 11.50 24.71
C SER A 224 7.95 12.81 25.42
N ARG A 225 7.91 12.77 26.74
CA ARG A 225 7.74 13.94 27.60
C ARG A 225 9.03 14.26 28.32
N PRO A 226 9.26 15.52 28.76
CA PRO A 226 10.37 15.85 29.64
C PRO A 226 10.47 14.86 30.79
N HIS A 227 11.68 14.41 31.11
CA HIS A 227 12.01 13.39 32.13
C HIS A 227 11.68 11.93 31.75
N SER A 228 11.05 11.65 30.61
CA SER A 228 11.01 10.26 30.10
C SER A 228 12.36 9.84 29.53
N THR A 229 12.62 8.54 29.56
CA THR A 229 13.90 7.97 29.12
C THR A 229 14.18 8.08 27.63
N ASP A 230 13.19 8.48 26.86
CA ASP A 230 13.26 8.60 25.40
C ASP A 230 13.23 10.08 24.93
N TYR A 231 13.06 11.02 25.88
CA TYR A 231 12.94 12.45 25.55
C TYR A 231 14.26 13.03 25.03
N GLY A 232 14.20 13.60 23.83
CA GLY A 232 15.35 14.20 23.17
C GLY A 232 16.34 13.20 22.61
N LEU A 233 15.96 11.91 22.50
CA LEU A 233 16.72 10.94 21.73
C LEU A 233 16.34 11.02 20.25
N LEU A 234 17.36 11.07 19.39
CA LEU A 234 17.21 11.17 17.95
C LEU A 234 17.23 9.77 17.32
N TYR A 235 16.20 9.42 16.58
CA TYR A 235 16.13 8.21 15.77
C TYR A 235 16.61 8.51 14.35
N VAL A 236 17.37 7.59 13.76
CA VAL A 236 18.02 7.76 12.46
C VAL A 236 17.75 6.53 11.60
N ALA A 237 17.03 6.70 10.51
CA ALA A 237 16.81 5.66 9.50
C ALA A 237 17.96 5.64 8.51
N VAL A 238 18.70 4.54 8.47
CA VAL A 238 19.89 4.34 7.61
C VAL A 238 19.62 3.16 6.68
N GLY A 239 19.64 3.40 5.38
CA GLY A 239 19.50 2.36 4.37
C GLY A 239 20.78 1.52 4.19
N ASP A 240 20.70 0.49 3.36
CA ASP A 240 21.77 -0.46 3.11
C ASP A 240 22.91 0.08 2.20
N GLY A 241 22.77 1.32 1.74
CA GLY A 241 23.77 1.96 0.87
C GLY A 241 23.68 1.50 -0.60
N GLY A 242 22.62 0.80 -0.99
CA GLY A 242 22.41 0.40 -2.39
C GLY A 242 23.41 -0.64 -2.89
N GLN A 243 23.87 -1.54 -2.02
CA GLN A 243 24.88 -2.58 -2.35
C GLN A 243 24.29 -3.78 -3.11
N GLY A 244 23.00 -3.73 -3.41
CA GLY A 244 22.29 -4.79 -4.12
C GLY A 244 21.89 -5.98 -3.25
N VAL A 245 21.34 -7.00 -3.91
CA VAL A 245 20.64 -8.11 -3.25
C VAL A 245 21.54 -9.03 -2.42
N ARG A 246 22.83 -9.08 -2.71
CA ARG A 246 23.78 -9.92 -1.97
C ARG A 246 24.41 -9.21 -0.75
N ASN A 247 23.93 -8.02 -0.42
CA ASN A 247 24.41 -7.25 0.70
C ASN A 247 24.05 -7.94 2.03
N THR A 248 25.08 -8.24 2.84
CA THR A 248 24.95 -8.85 4.17
C THR A 248 25.05 -7.83 5.31
N GLU A 249 25.39 -6.59 5.02
CA GLU A 249 25.62 -5.54 6.02
C GLU A 249 24.39 -5.22 6.87
N PRO A 250 23.14 -5.30 6.36
CA PRO A 250 21.96 -5.12 7.19
C PRO A 250 21.85 -6.09 8.38
N GLN A 251 22.47 -7.28 8.28
CA GLN A 251 22.55 -8.27 9.36
C GLN A 251 23.82 -8.12 10.23
N ASP A 252 24.82 -7.36 9.79
CA ASP A 252 26.06 -7.12 10.54
C ASP A 252 25.86 -6.00 11.59
N LEU A 253 25.78 -6.37 12.86
CA LEU A 253 25.61 -5.42 13.96
C LEU A 253 26.82 -4.51 14.21
N SER A 254 27.96 -4.74 13.56
CA SER A 254 29.14 -3.86 13.64
C SER A 254 29.08 -2.69 12.64
N LEU A 255 28.01 -2.59 11.84
CA LEU A 255 27.83 -1.58 10.79
C LEU A 255 26.52 -0.81 10.97
N PRO A 256 26.47 0.47 10.59
CA PRO A 256 25.26 1.30 10.69
C PRO A 256 24.26 1.08 9.53
N HIS A 257 24.66 0.39 8.47
CA HIS A 257 23.88 0.23 7.24
C HIS A 257 22.69 -0.74 7.43
N GLY A 258 21.52 -0.36 6.93
CA GLY A 258 20.29 -1.14 7.08
C GLY A 258 19.76 -1.17 8.51
N LYS A 259 19.76 -0.04 9.21
CA LYS A 259 19.43 0.11 10.64
C LYS A 259 18.52 1.29 10.91
N ILE A 260 17.77 1.20 12.01
CA ILE A 260 17.37 2.37 12.77
C ILE A 260 18.38 2.53 13.91
N LEU A 261 19.06 3.68 13.96
CA LEU A 261 19.93 4.04 15.10
C LEU A 261 19.12 4.93 16.06
N ARG A 262 19.51 4.92 17.35
CA ARG A 262 18.98 5.84 18.35
C ARG A 262 20.14 6.42 19.16
N ILE A 263 20.29 7.75 19.13
CA ILE A 263 21.39 8.48 19.75
C ILE A 263 20.89 9.61 20.64
N ASP A 264 21.69 10.05 21.60
CA ASP A 264 21.49 11.31 22.34
C ASP A 264 22.37 12.39 21.73
N PRO A 265 21.82 13.34 20.96
CA PRO A 265 22.64 14.36 20.30
C PRO A 265 23.35 15.31 21.30
N ARG A 266 22.99 15.27 22.59
CA ARG A 266 23.58 16.08 23.65
C ARG A 266 24.63 15.32 24.49
N GLY A 267 24.72 14.00 24.31
CA GLY A 267 25.69 13.15 25.00
C GLY A 267 27.10 13.22 24.38
N THR A 268 28.05 12.54 24.99
CA THR A 268 29.45 12.56 24.55
C THR A 268 30.16 11.21 24.66
N ASN A 269 29.44 10.12 24.97
CA ASN A 269 30.03 8.81 25.21
C ASN A 269 30.12 7.92 23.95
N SER A 270 29.85 8.47 22.76
CA SER A 270 30.13 7.81 21.48
C SER A 270 31.62 7.77 21.16
N ALA A 271 32.01 6.94 20.19
CA ALA A 271 33.42 6.82 19.76
C ALA A 271 34.02 8.14 19.23
N ASN A 272 33.22 8.96 18.53
CA ASN A 272 33.64 10.29 18.06
C ASN A 272 33.48 11.40 19.09
N GLY A 273 32.88 11.14 20.27
CA GLY A 273 32.63 12.13 21.34
C GLY A 273 31.63 13.21 21.03
N LYS A 274 30.89 13.14 19.91
CA LYS A 274 29.98 14.19 19.43
C LYS A 274 28.51 13.96 19.80
N TYR A 275 28.15 12.76 20.23
CA TYR A 275 26.83 12.35 20.68
C TYR A 275 26.95 11.29 21.78
N GLY A 276 25.82 10.90 22.36
CA GLY A 276 25.75 9.84 23.35
C GLY A 276 25.06 8.61 22.83
N ILE A 277 25.44 7.45 23.36
CA ILE A 277 24.79 6.16 23.16
C ILE A 277 23.85 5.93 24.34
N PRO A 278 22.51 5.89 24.15
CA PRO A 278 21.57 5.65 25.23
C PRO A 278 21.75 4.28 25.86
N ALA A 279 21.90 4.21 27.19
CA ALA A 279 22.13 2.97 27.92
C ALA A 279 21.05 1.90 27.76
N ARG A 280 19.85 2.30 27.30
CA ARG A 280 18.71 1.41 27.04
C ARG A 280 18.59 0.98 25.56
N ASN A 281 19.59 1.26 24.75
CA ASN A 281 19.64 0.66 23.42
C ASN A 281 19.87 -0.86 23.52
N PRO A 282 19.24 -1.66 22.66
CA PRO A 282 19.19 -3.11 22.84
C PRO A 282 20.54 -3.81 22.71
N PHE A 283 21.50 -3.22 21.97
CA PHE A 283 22.77 -3.87 21.66
C PHE A 283 23.99 -3.32 22.41
N THR A 284 23.80 -2.41 23.38
CA THR A 284 24.89 -1.80 24.18
C THR A 284 25.76 -2.80 24.94
N ARG A 285 25.26 -4.02 25.16
CA ARG A 285 25.99 -5.11 25.85
C ARG A 285 26.34 -6.28 24.94
N THR A 286 26.08 -6.17 23.64
CA THR A 286 26.40 -7.22 22.67
C THR A 286 27.83 -7.02 22.15
N PRO A 287 28.74 -7.96 22.38
CA PRO A 287 30.13 -7.82 21.94
C PRO A 287 30.21 -7.60 20.41
N GLY A 288 30.93 -6.58 19.99
CA GLY A 288 31.14 -6.24 18.58
C GLY A 288 30.00 -5.51 17.90
N ALA A 289 28.85 -5.34 18.56
CA ALA A 289 27.74 -4.57 18.01
C ALA A 289 27.87 -3.07 18.29
N LEU A 290 27.36 -2.23 17.37
CA LEU A 290 27.19 -0.81 17.61
C LEU A 290 26.09 -0.56 18.66
N GLY A 291 26.44 0.17 19.69
CA GLY A 291 25.50 0.52 20.76
C GLY A 291 24.39 1.47 20.32
N GLU A 292 24.54 2.12 19.19
CA GLU A 292 23.58 3.03 18.55
C GLU A 292 22.37 2.30 17.98
N ILE A 293 22.47 1.01 17.66
CA ILE A 293 21.42 0.27 16.96
C ILE A 293 20.17 0.15 17.82
N TYR A 294 19.02 0.56 17.25
CA TYR A 294 17.69 0.37 17.81
C TYR A 294 16.98 -0.84 17.18
N ALA A 295 17.04 -0.97 15.84
CA ALA A 295 16.52 -2.09 15.06
C ALA A 295 17.37 -2.26 13.80
N TYR A 296 17.33 -3.45 13.15
CA TYR A 296 18.22 -3.78 12.04
C TYR A 296 17.55 -4.69 10.98
N GLY A 297 18.32 -5.08 9.96
CA GLY A 297 17.82 -5.95 8.90
C GLY A 297 16.93 -5.23 7.90
N MET A 298 17.31 -4.02 7.47
CA MET A 298 16.54 -3.16 6.59
C MET A 298 17.27 -2.89 5.28
N ARG A 299 16.52 -2.79 4.18
CA ARG A 299 17.01 -2.35 2.88
C ARG A 299 17.01 -0.81 2.80
N ASP A 300 15.82 -0.25 2.70
CA ASP A 300 15.60 1.19 2.63
C ASP A 300 14.48 1.62 3.57
N PRO A 301 14.77 1.88 4.85
CA PRO A 301 13.79 2.37 5.83
C PRO A 301 13.44 3.83 5.51
N HIS A 302 12.48 4.03 4.58
CA HIS A 302 12.28 5.31 3.91
C HIS A 302 11.70 6.38 4.83
N ARG A 303 10.58 6.07 5.53
CA ARG A 303 9.94 7.02 6.49
C ARG A 303 9.34 6.26 7.64
N PHE A 304 9.52 6.80 8.84
CA PHE A 304 8.88 6.32 10.05
C PHE A 304 8.06 7.43 10.73
N SER A 305 7.05 7.03 11.47
CA SER A 305 6.24 7.92 12.27
C SER A 305 5.71 7.21 13.50
N TRP A 306 5.28 7.97 14.51
CA TRP A 306 4.61 7.42 15.68
C TRP A 306 3.12 7.77 15.66
N ASP A 307 2.30 6.85 16.14
CA ASP A 307 0.91 7.15 16.46
C ASP A 307 0.86 8.11 17.67
N THR A 308 0.45 9.35 17.45
CA THR A 308 0.49 10.41 18.48
C THR A 308 -0.70 10.40 19.42
N GLY A 309 -1.79 9.73 19.08
CA GLY A 309 -3.04 9.81 19.85
C GLY A 309 -3.67 8.48 20.24
N GLY A 310 -2.97 7.37 20.07
CA GLY A 310 -3.53 6.04 20.32
C GLY A 310 -2.55 5.04 20.90
N SER A 311 -1.96 4.22 20.05
CA SER A 311 -1.09 3.12 20.47
C SER A 311 0.34 3.54 20.82
N HIS A 312 0.76 4.74 20.43
CA HIS A 312 2.13 5.24 20.51
C HIS A 312 3.18 4.36 19.78
N ARG A 313 2.74 3.51 18.85
CA ARG A 313 3.61 2.62 18.09
C ARG A 313 4.35 3.40 17.01
N MET A 314 5.58 2.95 16.75
CA MET A 314 6.37 3.40 15.63
C MET A 314 6.02 2.54 14.41
N TYR A 315 5.63 3.17 13.32
CA TYR A 315 5.42 2.55 12.02
C TYR A 315 6.48 3.00 11.03
N LEU A 316 7.01 2.07 10.27
CA LEU A 316 8.07 2.28 9.28
C LEU A 316 7.60 1.82 7.91
N GLY A 317 7.57 2.72 6.93
CA GLY A 317 7.49 2.38 5.50
C GLY A 317 8.86 1.93 5.01
N HIS A 318 8.92 0.71 4.52
CA HIS A 318 10.15 0.04 4.10
C HIS A 318 10.05 -0.37 2.63
N ILE A 319 10.92 0.20 1.79
CA ILE A 319 10.96 -0.07 0.36
C ILE A 319 11.63 -1.42 0.12
N GLY A 320 10.90 -2.33 -0.52
CA GLY A 320 11.36 -3.65 -0.91
C GLY A 320 12.34 -3.63 -2.09
N GLN A 321 12.86 -4.79 -2.43
CA GLN A 321 13.81 -4.94 -3.54
C GLN A 321 13.10 -5.30 -4.83
N HIS A 322 12.21 -6.28 -4.76
CA HIS A 322 11.74 -6.99 -5.93
C HIS A 322 10.24 -6.80 -6.17
N ALA A 323 9.43 -7.07 -5.15
CA ALA A 323 8.00 -7.21 -5.36
C ALA A 323 7.13 -6.58 -4.28
N VAL A 324 7.59 -6.33 -3.04
CA VAL A 324 6.72 -6.01 -1.91
C VAL A 324 7.13 -4.77 -1.16
N GLU A 325 6.20 -3.83 -1.07
CA GLU A 325 6.29 -2.62 -0.27
C GLU A 325 5.61 -2.82 1.09
N SER A 326 6.27 -2.44 2.20
CA SER A 326 5.87 -2.90 3.52
C SER A 326 5.77 -1.80 4.56
N VAL A 327 4.86 -1.96 5.52
CA VAL A 327 4.80 -1.18 6.75
C VAL A 327 5.05 -2.10 7.94
N TYR A 328 6.03 -1.77 8.75
CA TYR A 328 6.39 -2.49 9.97
C TYR A 328 5.99 -1.71 11.23
N GLU A 329 5.53 -2.41 12.25
CA GLU A 329 5.56 -1.91 13.63
C GLU A 329 6.95 -2.21 14.18
N VAL A 330 7.78 -1.16 14.44
CA VAL A 330 9.18 -1.31 14.85
C VAL A 330 9.35 -1.11 16.35
N ARG A 331 10.09 -2.02 16.98
CA ARG A 331 10.48 -1.96 18.41
C ARG A 331 11.99 -2.15 18.57
N ALA A 332 12.47 -1.80 19.77
CA ALA A 332 13.88 -2.01 20.13
C ALA A 332 14.29 -3.49 19.99
N GLY A 333 15.36 -3.75 19.27
CA GLY A 333 15.93 -5.08 19.06
C GLY A 333 15.40 -5.85 17.86
N ASP A 334 14.45 -5.31 17.12
CA ASP A 334 13.85 -5.98 15.95
C ASP A 334 14.86 -6.22 14.83
N ASN A 335 14.74 -7.37 14.19
CA ASN A 335 15.36 -7.72 12.91
C ASN A 335 14.28 -7.89 11.83
N LEU A 336 14.28 -7.02 10.81
CA LEU A 336 13.31 -7.06 9.73
C LEU A 336 13.67 -8.06 8.60
N GLY A 337 14.83 -8.71 8.72
CA GLY A 337 15.21 -9.87 7.91
C GLY A 337 15.93 -9.58 6.61
N TRP A 338 16.05 -8.34 6.13
CA TRP A 338 16.78 -8.04 4.90
C TRP A 338 18.28 -8.35 5.08
N SER A 339 18.95 -9.04 4.17
CA SER A 339 18.55 -9.48 2.82
C SER A 339 18.14 -10.96 2.75
N GLU A 340 17.80 -11.60 3.85
CA GLU A 340 17.29 -12.99 3.89
C GLU A 340 15.76 -13.04 3.68
N ARG A 341 15.10 -11.91 3.92
CA ARG A 341 13.64 -11.74 3.79
C ARG A 341 13.32 -10.45 3.04
N GLU A 342 12.33 -10.52 2.14
CA GLU A 342 11.61 -9.36 1.65
C GLU A 342 10.16 -9.47 2.14
N ALA A 343 9.70 -8.51 2.94
CA ALA A 343 8.43 -8.60 3.66
C ALA A 343 8.31 -9.92 4.45
N ALA A 344 7.24 -10.70 4.21
CA ALA A 344 6.97 -12.00 4.83
C ALA A 344 7.30 -13.17 3.87
N PHE A 345 8.39 -13.05 3.10
CA PHE A 345 8.84 -14.04 2.13
C PHE A 345 10.35 -14.27 2.26
N VAL A 346 10.81 -15.47 1.91
CA VAL A 346 12.25 -15.70 1.73
C VAL A 346 12.69 -14.99 0.46
N PHE A 347 13.80 -14.27 0.55
CA PHE A 347 14.42 -13.65 -0.61
C PHE A 347 15.62 -14.45 -1.06
N ASP A 348 15.48 -15.22 -2.14
CA ASP A 348 16.58 -16.00 -2.72
C ASP A 348 17.49 -15.13 -3.59
N LYS A 349 18.51 -14.59 -2.98
CA LYS A 349 19.53 -13.76 -3.65
C LYS A 349 20.48 -14.57 -4.56
N THR A 350 20.31 -15.90 -4.63
CA THR A 350 21.09 -16.79 -5.49
C THR A 350 20.35 -17.24 -6.73
N ALA A 351 19.04 -17.03 -6.80
CA ALA A 351 18.23 -17.34 -7.96
C ALA A 351 18.81 -16.71 -9.23
N ALA A 352 18.89 -17.52 -10.29
CA ALA A 352 19.44 -17.09 -11.58
C ALA A 352 18.45 -16.16 -12.32
N ASP A 353 17.15 -16.43 -12.20
CA ASP A 353 16.07 -15.60 -12.72
C ASP A 353 15.54 -14.70 -11.60
N PRO A 354 15.47 -13.38 -11.81
CA PRO A 354 14.84 -12.48 -10.84
C PRO A 354 13.39 -12.85 -10.49
N CYS A 355 12.64 -13.49 -11.39
CA CYS A 355 11.30 -13.99 -11.12
C CYS A 355 11.24 -15.07 -10.03
N ASP A 356 12.34 -15.81 -9.83
CA ASP A 356 12.41 -16.92 -8.89
C ASP A 356 12.89 -16.50 -7.49
N GLN A 357 13.06 -15.21 -7.23
CA GLN A 357 13.66 -14.72 -5.98
C GLN A 357 12.72 -14.76 -4.78
N MET A 358 11.41 -14.78 -4.98
CA MET A 358 10.43 -14.79 -3.89
C MET A 358 9.97 -16.21 -3.58
N LEU A 359 10.24 -16.69 -2.37
CA LEU A 359 9.86 -18.03 -1.94
C LEU A 359 8.99 -17.99 -0.67
N PRO A 360 8.14 -19.00 -0.42
CA PRO A 360 7.37 -19.09 0.82
C PRO A 360 8.29 -19.23 2.03
N LEU A 361 7.82 -18.76 3.20
CA LEU A 361 8.52 -18.98 4.46
C LEU A 361 8.60 -20.49 4.78
N PRO A 362 9.73 -20.98 5.33
CA PRO A 362 9.82 -22.35 5.82
C PRO A 362 8.89 -22.56 7.03
N GLU A 363 8.45 -23.79 7.24
CA GLU A 363 7.54 -24.15 8.36
C GLU A 363 8.11 -23.78 9.74
N ASP A 364 9.43 -23.79 9.88
CA ASP A 364 10.15 -23.49 11.12
C ASP A 364 10.76 -22.08 11.14
N ASP A 365 10.20 -21.13 10.38
CA ASP A 365 10.72 -19.78 10.21
C ASP A 365 10.86 -19.00 11.52
N GLU A 366 10.00 -19.25 12.50
CA GLU A 366 10.04 -18.62 13.83
C GLU A 366 11.41 -18.73 14.51
N LYS A 367 12.22 -19.74 14.20
CA LYS A 367 13.56 -19.93 14.75
C LYS A 367 14.52 -18.79 14.45
N TYR A 368 14.27 -18.03 13.37
CA TYR A 368 15.12 -16.91 12.96
C TYR A 368 14.81 -15.62 13.70
N GLY A 369 13.63 -15.52 14.32
CA GLY A 369 13.22 -14.38 15.12
C GLY A 369 13.04 -13.08 14.33
N TYR A 370 12.72 -13.16 13.04
CA TYR A 370 12.46 -12.00 12.21
C TYR A 370 11.14 -11.33 12.58
N THR A 371 11.09 -10.03 12.35
CA THR A 371 9.88 -9.22 12.49
C THR A 371 9.25 -9.02 11.10
N TYR A 372 7.97 -9.36 10.97
CA TYR A 372 7.23 -9.26 9.72
C TYR A 372 6.34 -8.02 9.66
N PRO A 373 5.97 -7.55 8.43
CA PRO A 373 5.15 -6.36 8.27
C PRO A 373 3.75 -6.53 8.86
N VAL A 374 3.14 -5.40 9.19
CA VAL A 374 1.74 -5.31 9.66
C VAL A 374 0.80 -4.86 8.55
N ALA A 375 1.33 -4.33 7.47
CA ALA A 375 0.62 -4.02 6.23
C ALA A 375 1.62 -4.07 5.06
N ALA A 376 1.18 -4.48 3.88
CA ALA A 376 2.02 -4.56 2.69
C ALA A 376 1.16 -4.54 1.43
N TYR A 377 1.75 -4.16 0.30
CA TYR A 377 1.21 -4.33 -1.05
C TYR A 377 2.34 -4.75 -1.98
N ASP A 378 2.00 -5.47 -3.03
CA ASP A 378 2.99 -5.81 -4.04
C ASP A 378 2.96 -4.87 -5.25
N HIS A 379 3.83 -5.11 -6.20
CA HIS A 379 3.98 -4.25 -7.36
C HIS A 379 2.92 -4.47 -8.43
N ASP A 380 2.07 -5.52 -8.34
CA ASP A 380 1.06 -5.86 -9.37
C ASP A 380 1.65 -5.81 -10.79
N PRO A 381 2.71 -6.55 -11.10
CA PRO A 381 3.39 -6.40 -12.37
C PRO A 381 2.47 -6.76 -13.55
N PRO A 382 2.64 -6.12 -14.73
CA PRO A 382 1.91 -6.48 -15.93
C PRO A 382 2.10 -7.96 -16.31
N ALA A 383 1.14 -8.53 -17.07
CA ALA A 383 1.18 -9.93 -17.46
C ALA A 383 2.40 -10.31 -18.31
N ASP A 384 2.97 -9.36 -19.02
CA ASP A 384 4.16 -9.50 -19.89
C ASP A 384 5.45 -9.04 -19.21
N TRP A 385 5.41 -8.79 -17.89
CA TRP A 385 6.60 -8.40 -17.14
C TRP A 385 7.62 -9.54 -17.08
N ASN A 386 8.86 -9.21 -17.34
CA ASN A 386 9.96 -10.16 -17.45
C ASN A 386 10.87 -10.20 -16.20
N CYS A 387 10.42 -9.64 -15.09
CA CYS A 387 11.12 -9.55 -13.80
C CYS A 387 12.47 -8.81 -13.81
N THR A 388 12.90 -8.30 -14.96
CA THR A 388 14.13 -7.50 -15.09
C THR A 388 13.85 -6.01 -15.17
N SER A 389 12.58 -5.65 -15.36
CA SER A 389 12.13 -4.25 -15.48
C SER A 389 11.66 -3.73 -14.13
N ASP A 390 12.06 -2.51 -13.80
CA ASP A 390 11.51 -1.75 -12.67
C ASP A 390 10.02 -1.44 -12.96
N VAL A 391 9.12 -1.95 -12.15
CA VAL A 391 7.69 -1.62 -12.23
C VAL A 391 7.37 -0.25 -11.62
N GLY A 392 8.38 0.42 -11.05
CA GLY A 392 8.25 1.80 -10.58
C GLY A 392 7.36 1.95 -9.35
N ARG A 393 7.34 0.99 -8.44
CA ARG A 393 6.65 1.09 -7.15
C ARG A 393 7.65 1.34 -6.04
N ALA A 394 7.24 2.16 -5.05
CA ALA A 394 8.03 2.38 -3.83
C ALA A 394 7.16 3.06 -2.77
N ILE A 395 7.08 2.48 -1.58
CA ILE A 395 6.32 3.08 -0.48
C ILE A 395 6.95 4.37 0.03
N VAL A 396 6.14 5.41 0.21
CA VAL A 396 6.62 6.65 0.83
C VAL A 396 6.64 6.58 2.36
N GLY A 397 5.81 5.73 2.97
CA GLY A 397 5.45 5.79 4.39
C GLY A 397 4.30 6.76 4.63
N GLY A 398 3.95 7.02 5.88
CA GLY A 398 2.80 7.85 6.20
C GLY A 398 2.61 8.07 7.69
N PHE A 399 1.35 8.43 8.08
CA PHE A 399 1.00 8.79 9.45
C PHE A 399 -0.31 8.13 9.89
N VAL A 400 -0.42 7.80 11.17
CA VAL A 400 -1.73 7.56 11.76
C VAL A 400 -2.40 8.92 11.94
N TYR A 401 -3.47 9.15 11.18
CA TYR A 401 -4.18 10.42 11.25
C TYR A 401 -4.87 10.60 12.61
N ARG A 402 -4.58 11.73 13.26
CA ARG A 402 -5.12 12.12 14.57
C ARG A 402 -5.72 13.52 14.59
N GLY A 403 -5.67 14.21 13.46
CA GLY A 403 -6.23 15.54 13.29
C GLY A 403 -7.74 15.64 13.48
N HIS A 404 -8.27 16.84 13.34
CA HIS A 404 -9.66 17.18 13.59
C HIS A 404 -10.46 17.46 12.32
N ASP A 405 -9.80 17.96 11.26
CA ASP A 405 -10.45 18.43 10.03
C ASP A 405 -11.06 17.28 9.22
N VAL A 406 -10.52 16.05 9.36
CA VAL A 406 -10.95 14.89 8.58
C VAL A 406 -11.32 13.71 9.49
N PRO A 407 -12.47 13.77 10.20
CA PRO A 407 -12.86 12.75 11.19
C PRO A 407 -12.94 11.31 10.64
N GLN A 408 -13.22 11.14 9.34
CA GLN A 408 -13.30 9.84 8.66
C GLN A 408 -11.95 9.12 8.60
N LEU A 409 -10.84 9.86 8.65
CA LEU A 409 -9.49 9.30 8.66
C LEU A 409 -8.96 8.99 10.06
N ARG A 410 -9.63 9.45 11.11
CA ARG A 410 -9.12 9.29 12.49
C ARG A 410 -8.86 7.83 12.83
N GLY A 411 -7.62 7.52 13.24
CA GLY A 411 -7.17 6.16 13.53
C GLY A 411 -6.76 5.34 12.33
N LYS A 412 -6.72 5.91 11.13
CA LYS A 412 -6.21 5.27 9.93
C LYS A 412 -4.74 5.64 9.71
N TYR A 413 -3.91 4.68 9.39
CA TYR A 413 -2.57 4.93 8.88
C TYR A 413 -2.69 5.24 7.39
N VAL A 414 -2.47 6.50 7.05
CA VAL A 414 -2.56 7.01 5.66
C VAL A 414 -1.14 7.09 5.10
N PHE A 415 -0.95 6.47 3.95
CA PHE A 415 0.35 6.37 3.27
C PHE A 415 0.16 6.32 1.75
N GLY A 416 1.23 6.15 0.99
CA GLY A 416 1.10 6.08 -0.47
C GLY A 416 2.33 5.57 -1.17
N ASP A 417 2.24 5.52 -2.50
CA ASP A 417 3.33 5.16 -3.41
C ASP A 417 4.02 6.41 -3.94
N ILE A 418 5.37 6.39 -3.94
CA ILE A 418 6.21 7.50 -4.39
C ILE A 418 5.98 7.80 -5.87
N VAL A 419 5.85 6.76 -6.69
CA VAL A 419 5.98 6.86 -8.14
C VAL A 419 4.72 7.40 -8.78
N ASP A 420 3.60 6.70 -8.62
CA ASP A 420 2.32 7.08 -9.23
C ASP A 420 1.44 7.97 -8.33
N GLY A 421 1.82 8.13 -7.05
CA GLY A 421 1.07 8.95 -6.12
C GLY A 421 -0.21 8.29 -5.58
N ARG A 422 -0.36 6.97 -5.72
CA ARG A 422 -1.47 6.22 -5.15
C ARG A 422 -1.53 6.43 -3.65
N LEU A 423 -2.72 6.74 -3.12
CA LEU A 423 -2.97 6.93 -1.70
C LEU A 423 -3.70 5.74 -1.12
N LEU A 424 -3.23 5.27 0.02
CA LEU A 424 -3.72 4.08 0.72
C LEU A 424 -3.97 4.37 2.19
N PHE A 425 -4.80 3.56 2.83
CA PHE A 425 -4.86 3.49 4.28
C PHE A 425 -5.11 2.08 4.80
N ALA A 426 -4.74 1.85 6.06
CA ALA A 426 -5.18 0.74 6.89
C ALA A 426 -5.70 1.26 8.22
N ASP A 427 -6.65 0.56 8.85
CA ASP A 427 -7.05 0.87 10.23
C ASP A 427 -5.90 0.51 11.19
N SER A 428 -5.34 1.50 11.90
CA SER A 428 -4.18 1.28 12.78
C SER A 428 -4.42 0.28 13.93
N LYS A 429 -5.70 0.06 14.29
CA LYS A 429 -6.09 -0.98 15.26
C LYS A 429 -5.84 -2.40 14.76
N ASP A 430 -5.83 -2.60 13.44
CA ASP A 430 -5.62 -3.90 12.80
C ASP A 430 -4.14 -4.12 12.41
N MET A 431 -3.35 -3.04 12.32
CA MET A 431 -1.91 -3.07 12.07
C MET A 431 -1.14 -3.51 13.32
N ARG A 432 -1.16 -4.80 13.62
CA ARG A 432 -0.55 -5.39 14.83
C ARG A 432 0.24 -6.64 14.50
N ARG A 433 1.40 -6.77 15.12
CA ARG A 433 2.20 -7.99 15.02
C ARG A 433 1.42 -9.24 15.39
N GLY A 434 1.66 -10.32 14.65
CA GLY A 434 1.04 -11.63 14.88
C GLY A 434 -0.42 -11.76 14.46
N LYS A 435 -0.95 -10.76 13.72
CA LYS A 435 -2.33 -10.79 13.18
C LYS A 435 -2.42 -10.91 11.65
N GLY A 436 -1.30 -11.16 10.98
CA GLY A 436 -1.22 -11.07 9.52
C GLY A 436 -1.23 -9.61 9.03
N LEU A 437 -1.34 -9.44 7.73
CA LEU A 437 -1.40 -8.13 7.09
C LEU A 437 -2.77 -7.49 7.32
N ALA A 438 -2.78 -6.21 7.70
CA ALA A 438 -4.01 -5.42 7.76
C ALA A 438 -4.56 -5.17 6.36
N GLN A 439 -5.88 -5.20 6.21
CA GLN A 439 -6.55 -4.85 4.96
C GLN A 439 -6.20 -3.43 4.54
N LEU A 440 -5.74 -3.29 3.30
CA LEU A 440 -5.50 -2.00 2.67
C LEU A 440 -6.72 -1.51 1.90
N TYR A 441 -6.87 -0.19 1.86
CA TYR A 441 -7.93 0.49 1.13
C TYR A 441 -7.36 1.64 0.31
N ASP A 442 -7.85 1.81 -0.92
CA ASP A 442 -7.55 2.98 -1.75
C ASP A 442 -8.26 4.23 -1.24
N LEU A 443 -7.60 5.38 -1.37
CA LEU A 443 -8.17 6.71 -1.19
C LEU A 443 -8.27 7.42 -2.54
N MET A 444 -9.46 7.90 -2.87
CA MET A 444 -9.65 8.77 -4.03
C MET A 444 -9.22 10.20 -3.70
N VAL A 445 -8.96 11.02 -4.72
CA VAL A 445 -8.60 12.44 -4.54
C VAL A 445 -9.59 13.31 -5.30
N TYR A 446 -9.99 14.41 -4.69
CA TYR A 446 -10.84 15.44 -5.29
C TYR A 446 -10.15 16.79 -5.15
N GLY A 447 -9.94 17.46 -6.27
CA GLY A 447 -9.37 18.81 -6.28
C GLY A 447 -10.36 19.88 -5.79
N ALA A 448 -9.90 21.12 -5.70
CA ALA A 448 -10.69 22.27 -5.23
C ALA A 448 -12.01 22.50 -6.00
N SER A 449 -12.07 22.07 -7.28
CA SER A 449 -13.33 22.11 -8.06
C SER A 449 -14.35 21.05 -7.64
N GLY A 450 -14.02 20.15 -6.72
CA GLY A 450 -14.84 18.99 -6.37
C GLY A 450 -14.83 17.86 -7.41
N LYS A 451 -13.99 17.97 -8.44
CA LYS A 451 -13.81 16.93 -9.47
C LYS A 451 -12.82 15.87 -8.96
N ARG A 452 -13.13 14.59 -9.21
CA ARG A 452 -12.18 13.48 -8.98
C ARG A 452 -10.95 13.66 -9.87
N VAL A 453 -9.79 13.53 -9.28
CA VAL A 453 -8.48 13.66 -9.91
C VAL A 453 -7.54 12.60 -9.34
N THR A 454 -6.42 12.36 -10.01
CA THR A 454 -5.31 11.58 -9.47
C THR A 454 -4.21 12.52 -8.97
N MET A 455 -3.27 12.00 -8.20
CA MET A 455 -2.06 12.76 -7.86
C MET A 455 -1.21 13.08 -9.10
N GLN A 456 -1.25 12.23 -10.13
CA GLN A 456 -0.62 12.50 -11.44
C GLN A 456 -1.26 13.69 -12.13
N ASP A 457 -2.60 13.81 -12.11
CA ASP A 457 -3.30 15.00 -12.64
C ASP A 457 -2.88 16.28 -11.90
N LEU A 458 -2.77 16.21 -10.56
CA LEU A 458 -2.36 17.34 -9.74
C LEU A 458 -0.89 17.70 -9.94
N ALA A 459 -0.03 16.71 -10.13
CA ALA A 459 1.40 16.89 -10.37
C ALA A 459 1.70 17.33 -11.80
N GLY A 460 0.82 16.99 -12.77
CA GLY A 460 1.05 17.20 -14.20
C GLY A 460 2.14 16.29 -14.78
N ASP A 461 2.41 15.14 -14.13
CA ASP A 461 3.48 14.21 -14.52
C ASP A 461 3.07 12.79 -14.15
N ALA A 462 3.43 11.82 -14.97
CA ALA A 462 3.20 10.40 -14.71
C ALA A 462 3.95 9.90 -13.45
N ARG A 463 5.10 10.50 -13.13
CA ARG A 463 5.84 10.25 -11.89
C ARG A 463 5.65 11.40 -10.91
N VAL A 464 4.86 11.20 -9.91
CA VAL A 464 4.49 12.21 -8.90
C VAL A 464 5.66 12.55 -7.96
N ASP A 465 6.49 11.58 -7.61
CA ASP A 465 7.46 11.64 -6.51
C ASP A 465 6.79 12.12 -5.21
N LEU A 466 5.69 11.44 -4.84
CA LEU A 466 4.84 11.76 -3.69
C LEU A 466 5.64 11.79 -2.39
N ARG A 467 5.34 12.77 -1.53
CA ARG A 467 5.78 12.86 -0.15
C ARG A 467 4.61 13.26 0.74
N PHE A 468 4.77 13.01 2.04
CA PHE A 468 3.80 13.41 3.06
C PHE A 468 4.41 14.43 4.02
N GLY A 469 3.53 15.23 4.62
CA GLY A 469 3.82 16.06 5.76
C GLY A 469 2.67 16.03 6.75
N GLN A 470 2.94 16.49 7.98
CA GLN A 470 1.96 16.63 9.03
C GLN A 470 2.27 17.88 9.85
N ASP A 471 1.22 18.63 10.25
CA ASP A 471 1.35 19.73 11.16
C ASP A 471 1.21 19.30 12.63
N ALA A 472 1.30 20.25 13.56
CA ALA A 472 1.22 20.00 15.00
C ALA A 472 -0.17 19.50 15.44
N ASP A 473 -1.22 19.86 14.70
CA ASP A 473 -2.60 19.41 14.95
C ASP A 473 -2.87 18.00 14.37
N GLY A 474 -1.91 17.45 13.61
CA GLY A 474 -2.01 16.13 13.00
C GLY A 474 -2.72 16.15 11.66
N GLU A 475 -2.87 17.31 11.01
CA GLU A 475 -3.44 17.44 9.67
C GLU A 475 -2.42 17.03 8.60
N LEU A 476 -2.90 16.48 7.47
CA LEU A 476 -2.06 15.88 6.43
C LEU A 476 -1.82 16.82 5.25
N TYR A 477 -0.61 16.73 4.73
CA TYR A 477 -0.15 17.42 3.52
C TYR A 477 0.42 16.41 2.53
N LEU A 478 0.09 16.59 1.26
CA LEU A 478 0.60 15.83 0.12
C LEU A 478 1.55 16.71 -0.69
N LEU A 479 2.73 16.21 -0.99
CA LEU A 479 3.76 16.97 -1.71
C LEU A 479 4.14 16.24 -3.01
N SER A 480 4.43 16.99 -4.06
CA SER A 480 5.00 16.45 -5.30
C SER A 480 6.29 17.18 -5.69
N LYS A 481 7.35 16.41 -5.96
CA LYS A 481 8.58 16.98 -6.53
C LYS A 481 8.42 17.37 -8.01
N ALA A 482 7.47 16.76 -8.71
CA ALA A 482 7.27 16.99 -10.14
C ALA A 482 6.98 18.46 -10.45
N ASN A 483 6.14 19.12 -9.65
CA ASN A 483 5.76 20.52 -9.83
C ASN A 483 6.06 21.41 -8.63
N GLY A 484 6.66 20.88 -7.57
CA GLY A 484 7.02 21.66 -6.39
C GLY A 484 5.82 22.16 -5.58
N LYS A 485 4.68 21.47 -5.64
CA LYS A 485 3.47 21.86 -4.93
C LYS A 485 3.20 21.03 -3.70
N ILE A 486 2.53 21.65 -2.75
CA ILE A 486 1.98 21.02 -1.56
C ILE A 486 0.47 21.26 -1.52
N TRP A 487 -0.28 20.21 -1.21
CA TRP A 487 -1.72 20.28 -0.97
C TRP A 487 -2.03 19.90 0.47
N LYS A 488 -2.88 20.68 1.13
CA LYS A 488 -3.48 20.32 2.42
C LYS A 488 -4.70 19.44 2.18
N VAL A 489 -4.86 18.39 2.97
CA VAL A 489 -6.09 17.59 3.03
C VAL A 489 -7.09 18.34 3.90
N THR A 490 -8.16 18.88 3.29
CA THR A 490 -9.13 19.77 3.96
C THR A 490 -10.44 19.08 4.31
N GLY A 491 -10.63 17.82 3.89
CA GLY A 491 -11.85 17.07 4.19
C GLY A 491 -11.95 15.76 3.43
N THR A 492 -13.14 15.16 3.48
CA THR A 492 -13.48 13.96 2.69
C THR A 492 -14.84 14.09 2.07
N ARG A 493 -15.06 13.38 0.98
CA ARG A 493 -16.37 13.07 0.45
C ARG A 493 -16.55 11.56 0.26
N THR A 494 -17.79 11.09 0.31
CA THR A 494 -18.10 9.71 -0.02
C THR A 494 -18.40 9.62 -1.51
N PHE A 495 -17.79 8.65 -2.18
CA PHE A 495 -18.05 8.33 -3.59
C PHE A 495 -19.51 7.87 -3.79
N ALA A 496 -20.12 8.25 -4.89
CA ALA A 496 -21.51 7.96 -5.23
C ALA A 496 -22.51 8.36 -4.12
N SER A 497 -22.33 9.53 -3.52
CA SER A 497 -23.18 10.06 -2.45
C SER A 497 -24.29 11.01 -2.92
N CYS A 498 -24.71 10.88 -4.18
CA CYS A 498 -25.77 11.72 -4.72
C CYS A 498 -27.14 11.49 -4.06
N ASP A 499 -28.01 12.49 -4.17
CA ASP A 499 -29.39 12.37 -3.71
C ASP A 499 -30.17 11.40 -4.62
N THR A 500 -30.58 10.28 -4.07
CA THR A 500 -31.42 9.25 -4.68
C THR A 500 -32.80 9.15 -3.98
N GLY A 501 -33.12 10.10 -3.11
CA GLY A 501 -34.25 10.02 -2.16
C GLY A 501 -35.55 10.68 -2.61
N GLY A 502 -35.66 11.23 -3.83
CA GLY A 502 -36.85 11.99 -4.29
C GLY A 502 -38.11 11.14 -4.41
N SER A 503 -38.01 9.93 -4.91
CA SER A 503 -39.15 9.00 -5.11
C SER A 503 -38.73 7.55 -4.93
N THR A 504 -39.73 6.66 -4.69
CA THR A 504 -39.51 5.21 -4.63
C THR A 504 -40.49 4.51 -5.54
N LEU A 505 -40.05 3.57 -6.37
CA LEU A 505 -40.93 2.78 -7.22
C LEU A 505 -41.81 1.88 -6.37
N ARG A 506 -43.08 1.78 -6.75
CA ARG A 506 -44.07 0.94 -6.06
C ARG A 506 -44.36 -0.35 -6.84
N ASN A 507 -44.78 -1.39 -6.13
CA ASN A 507 -45.19 -2.68 -6.70
C ASN A 507 -44.08 -3.34 -7.59
N VAL A 508 -42.81 -3.09 -7.26
CA VAL A 508 -41.67 -3.56 -8.05
C VAL A 508 -41.57 -5.07 -8.16
N MET A 509 -42.16 -5.84 -7.25
CA MET A 509 -42.15 -7.31 -7.30
C MET A 509 -43.40 -7.90 -7.99
N ALA A 510 -44.40 -7.08 -8.43
CA ALA A 510 -45.52 -7.61 -9.19
C ALA A 510 -45.09 -8.07 -10.59
N GLY A 511 -45.30 -9.31 -10.95
CA GLY A 511 -44.82 -9.91 -12.21
C GLY A 511 -45.26 -9.13 -13.47
N ARG A 512 -46.48 -8.50 -13.46
CA ARG A 512 -46.93 -7.66 -14.57
C ARG A 512 -46.10 -6.41 -14.82
N ASN A 513 -45.24 -6.05 -13.88
CA ASN A 513 -44.35 -4.88 -13.95
C ASN A 513 -42.93 -5.25 -14.47
N TRP A 514 -42.75 -6.48 -14.91
CA TRP A 514 -41.47 -6.96 -15.47
C TRP A 514 -41.64 -7.28 -16.96
N GLY A 515 -40.67 -6.83 -17.76
CA GLY A 515 -40.56 -7.13 -19.18
C GLY A 515 -39.33 -8.02 -19.40
N PRO A 516 -39.49 -9.33 -19.33
CA PRO A 516 -38.38 -10.26 -19.63
C PRO A 516 -38.10 -10.34 -21.12
N VAL A 517 -36.84 -10.55 -21.49
CA VAL A 517 -36.41 -10.80 -22.88
C VAL A 517 -37.10 -12.05 -23.43
N THR A 518 -37.11 -13.14 -22.69
CA THR A 518 -37.77 -14.39 -23.04
C THR A 518 -38.77 -14.79 -21.96
N PRO A 519 -40.07 -14.42 -22.08
CA PRO A 519 -41.08 -14.63 -21.01
C PRO A 519 -41.17 -16.04 -20.46
N SER A 520 -41.00 -17.07 -21.30
CA SER A 520 -41.08 -18.49 -20.89
C SER A 520 -40.00 -18.91 -19.88
N LYS A 521 -38.88 -18.22 -19.83
CA LYS A 521 -37.77 -18.51 -18.92
C LYS A 521 -37.92 -17.94 -17.52
N TRP A 522 -38.97 -17.10 -17.32
CA TRP A 522 -39.19 -16.36 -16.09
C TRP A 522 -40.41 -16.81 -15.31
N ARG A 523 -40.28 -16.73 -14.00
CA ARG A 523 -41.39 -16.93 -13.05
C ARG A 523 -41.35 -15.80 -12.01
N PHE A 524 -42.52 -15.37 -11.60
CA PHE A 524 -42.71 -14.30 -10.62
C PHE A 524 -43.57 -14.78 -9.43
N PRO A 525 -43.13 -15.75 -8.63
CA PRO A 525 -43.93 -16.28 -7.52
C PRO A 525 -43.88 -15.32 -6.34
N GLY A 526 -45.03 -14.70 -6.02
CA GLY A 526 -45.16 -13.85 -4.83
C GLY A 526 -44.23 -12.64 -4.86
N HIS A 527 -43.12 -12.70 -4.14
CA HIS A 527 -42.20 -11.59 -3.98
C HIS A 527 -40.79 -11.85 -4.60
N GLU A 528 -40.69 -12.80 -5.52
CA GLU A 528 -39.45 -13.15 -6.20
C GLU A 528 -39.56 -12.95 -7.72
N ALA A 529 -38.46 -12.53 -8.33
CA ALA A 529 -38.23 -12.64 -9.78
C ALA A 529 -37.22 -13.79 -9.98
N VAL A 530 -37.62 -14.83 -10.68
CA VAL A 530 -36.86 -16.08 -10.85
C VAL A 530 -36.58 -16.28 -12.33
N LEU A 531 -35.28 -16.24 -12.69
CA LEU A 531 -34.77 -16.75 -13.96
C LEU A 531 -34.60 -18.26 -13.82
N ALA A 532 -35.55 -19.03 -14.34
CA ALA A 532 -35.67 -20.49 -14.16
C ALA A 532 -34.93 -21.30 -15.23
N GLU A 533 -34.61 -20.69 -16.37
CA GLU A 533 -33.85 -21.31 -17.46
C GLU A 533 -32.74 -20.33 -17.93
N PRO A 534 -31.55 -20.83 -18.23
CA PRO A 534 -30.41 -19.98 -18.62
C PRO A 534 -30.67 -19.25 -19.93
N GLY A 535 -30.01 -18.11 -20.09
CA GLY A 535 -29.98 -17.33 -21.32
C GLY A 535 -29.26 -18.06 -22.45
N VAL A 536 -29.49 -17.57 -23.66
CA VAL A 536 -28.78 -18.02 -24.88
C VAL A 536 -28.27 -16.76 -25.59
N GLN A 537 -27.03 -16.83 -26.08
CA GLN A 537 -26.45 -15.71 -26.83
C GLN A 537 -27.36 -15.24 -27.95
N ARG A 538 -27.55 -13.93 -28.04
CA ARG A 538 -28.41 -13.30 -29.02
C ARG A 538 -27.58 -12.58 -30.07
N PRO A 539 -28.10 -12.43 -31.32
CA PRO A 539 -27.45 -11.64 -32.36
C PRO A 539 -27.19 -10.20 -31.94
N GLY A 540 -26.19 -9.57 -32.55
CA GLY A 540 -25.79 -8.19 -32.25
C GLY A 540 -24.67 -8.10 -31.23
N PRO A 541 -24.50 -6.96 -30.54
CA PRO A 541 -23.42 -6.73 -29.60
C PRO A 541 -23.38 -7.77 -28.48
N ARG A 542 -22.17 -8.09 -28.00
CA ARG A 542 -21.98 -8.98 -26.86
C ARG A 542 -22.52 -8.32 -25.59
N ARG A 543 -23.50 -8.95 -24.98
CA ARG A 543 -24.22 -8.46 -23.81
C ARG A 543 -24.82 -9.61 -23.02
N PRO A 544 -25.37 -9.38 -21.80
CA PRO A 544 -26.13 -10.40 -21.06
C PRO A 544 -27.18 -11.11 -21.92
N PHE A 545 -27.32 -12.42 -21.76
CA PHE A 545 -28.15 -13.22 -22.62
C PHE A 545 -29.63 -13.15 -22.26
N GLU A 546 -29.92 -13.11 -20.94
CA GLU A 546 -31.29 -13.08 -20.44
C GLU A 546 -31.44 -12.10 -19.26
N TYR A 547 -32.44 -11.25 -19.35
CA TYR A 547 -32.79 -10.34 -18.26
C TYR A 547 -34.24 -9.91 -18.35
N ALA A 548 -34.77 -9.42 -17.23
CA ALA A 548 -36.08 -8.79 -17.17
C ALA A 548 -35.92 -7.35 -16.69
N VAL A 549 -36.58 -6.41 -17.33
CA VAL A 549 -36.53 -4.99 -17.04
C VAL A 549 -37.81 -4.56 -16.31
N LEU A 550 -37.66 -3.78 -15.26
CA LEU A 550 -38.79 -3.26 -14.51
C LEU A 550 -39.50 -2.17 -15.33
N THR A 551 -40.77 -2.39 -15.66
CA THR A 551 -41.60 -1.48 -16.48
C THR A 551 -42.40 -0.48 -15.62
N ALA A 552 -42.44 -0.68 -14.30
CA ALA A 552 -43.09 0.25 -13.37
C ALA A 552 -42.31 1.58 -13.28
N GLY A 553 -43.08 2.68 -13.20
CA GLY A 553 -42.55 4.03 -13.05
C GLY A 553 -41.96 4.66 -14.32
N PRO A 554 -41.20 5.75 -14.19
CA PRO A 554 -40.63 6.46 -15.33
C PRO A 554 -39.66 5.59 -16.16
N ALA A 555 -39.57 5.87 -17.46
CA ALA A 555 -38.67 5.19 -18.35
C ALA A 555 -37.21 5.65 -18.19
N ALA A 556 -37.00 6.87 -17.70
CA ALA A 556 -35.69 7.47 -17.48
C ALA A 556 -35.55 7.81 -15.98
N LEU A 557 -35.03 6.86 -15.22
CA LEU A 557 -34.57 7.11 -13.86
C LEU A 557 -33.18 7.74 -13.97
N GLY A 558 -32.98 8.90 -13.33
CA GLY A 558 -31.70 9.59 -13.30
C GLY A 558 -30.75 8.98 -12.26
N SER A 559 -30.53 9.68 -11.15
CA SER A 559 -29.78 9.09 -10.03
C SER A 559 -30.65 8.04 -9.34
N VAL A 560 -30.11 6.82 -9.17
CA VAL A 560 -30.84 5.70 -8.57
C VAL A 560 -30.05 5.00 -7.48
N ARG A 561 -30.77 4.48 -6.50
CA ARG A 561 -30.32 3.50 -5.54
C ARG A 561 -31.19 2.26 -5.65
N ILE A 562 -30.57 1.14 -5.89
CA ILE A 562 -31.18 -0.19 -6.02
C ILE A 562 -30.71 -1.01 -4.83
N ASP A 563 -31.59 -1.40 -3.93
CA ASP A 563 -31.34 -2.37 -2.87
C ASP A 563 -32.13 -3.64 -3.22
N ALA A 564 -31.48 -4.82 -3.19
CA ALA A 564 -32.10 -6.11 -3.45
C ALA A 564 -31.35 -7.24 -2.71
N GLU A 565 -32.00 -8.39 -2.60
CA GLU A 565 -31.33 -9.64 -2.28
C GLU A 565 -31.32 -10.51 -3.55
N VAL A 566 -30.14 -11.03 -3.89
CA VAL A 566 -29.93 -11.91 -5.05
C VAL A 566 -29.37 -13.26 -4.62
N ARG A 567 -29.62 -14.28 -5.42
CA ARG A 567 -29.08 -15.62 -5.24
C ARG A 567 -28.77 -16.24 -6.59
N ILE A 568 -27.61 -16.88 -6.71
CA ILE A 568 -27.24 -17.67 -7.88
C ILE A 568 -27.70 -19.11 -7.61
N ASP A 569 -28.61 -19.64 -8.44
CA ASP A 569 -29.12 -21.01 -8.31
C ASP A 569 -28.29 -22.02 -9.13
N THR A 570 -27.41 -21.55 -10.00
CA THR A 570 -26.43 -22.39 -10.70
C THR A 570 -25.44 -22.98 -9.68
N PRO A 571 -25.09 -24.29 -9.78
CA PRO A 571 -24.19 -24.96 -8.84
C PRO A 571 -22.86 -24.26 -8.64
N VAL A 572 -22.28 -24.34 -7.43
CA VAL A 572 -21.03 -23.66 -7.04
C VAL A 572 -19.80 -24.16 -7.79
N GLU A 573 -19.85 -25.36 -8.32
CA GLU A 573 -18.80 -25.98 -9.14
C GLU A 573 -18.63 -25.29 -10.50
N ILE A 574 -19.63 -24.51 -10.92
CA ILE A 574 -19.56 -23.67 -12.12
C ILE A 574 -18.92 -22.33 -11.74
N THR A 575 -17.64 -22.18 -12.02
CA THR A 575 -16.85 -21.02 -11.56
C THR A 575 -17.25 -19.69 -12.22
N ASN A 576 -17.81 -19.73 -13.44
CA ASN A 576 -18.32 -18.55 -14.17
C ASN A 576 -19.78 -18.24 -13.90
N ARG A 577 -20.36 -18.78 -12.83
CA ARG A 577 -21.75 -18.51 -12.44
C ARG A 577 -21.98 -17.06 -12.06
N ASP A 578 -23.11 -16.49 -12.47
CA ASP A 578 -23.37 -15.07 -12.31
C ASP A 578 -24.86 -14.70 -12.13
N VAL A 579 -25.07 -13.50 -11.62
CA VAL A 579 -26.29 -12.70 -11.82
C VAL A 579 -25.91 -11.26 -12.09
N ILE A 580 -26.82 -10.48 -12.69
CA ILE A 580 -26.60 -9.07 -12.97
C ILE A 580 -27.70 -8.19 -12.39
N ILE A 581 -27.34 -6.98 -11.99
CA ILE A 581 -28.28 -5.87 -11.74
C ILE A 581 -28.14 -4.87 -12.88
N VAL A 582 -29.20 -4.70 -13.66
CA VAL A 582 -29.25 -3.76 -14.79
C VAL A 582 -29.69 -2.38 -14.30
N PHE A 583 -29.06 -1.34 -14.83
CA PHE A 583 -29.46 0.07 -14.65
C PHE A 583 -29.18 0.86 -15.93
N ASP A 584 -29.63 2.10 -15.98
CA ASP A 584 -29.59 2.96 -17.19
C ASP A 584 -30.15 2.28 -18.46
N TYR A 585 -31.11 1.35 -18.32
CA TYR A 585 -31.64 0.62 -19.47
C TYR A 585 -32.54 1.52 -20.34
N GLN A 586 -32.12 1.71 -21.59
CA GLN A 586 -32.83 2.46 -22.62
C GLN A 586 -33.33 1.55 -23.75
N SER A 587 -32.57 0.54 -24.12
CA SER A 587 -32.91 -0.45 -25.14
C SER A 587 -32.12 -1.74 -24.90
N ASP A 588 -32.39 -2.77 -25.73
CA ASP A 588 -31.71 -4.05 -25.71
C ASP A 588 -30.19 -3.97 -25.97
N THR A 589 -29.72 -2.85 -26.52
CA THR A 589 -28.28 -2.60 -26.81
C THR A 589 -27.75 -1.34 -26.13
N LYS A 590 -28.54 -0.72 -25.22
CA LYS A 590 -28.12 0.48 -24.45
C LYS A 590 -28.52 0.32 -23.00
N PHE A 591 -27.59 -0.14 -22.18
CA PHE A 591 -27.75 -0.26 -20.73
C PHE A 591 -26.41 -0.51 -20.03
N SER A 592 -26.39 -0.23 -18.73
CA SER A 592 -25.29 -0.57 -17.83
C SER A 592 -25.72 -1.68 -16.88
N TYR A 593 -24.76 -2.41 -16.33
CA TYR A 593 -25.05 -3.44 -15.33
C TYR A 593 -23.88 -3.71 -14.40
N ALA A 594 -24.20 -4.06 -13.17
CA ALA A 594 -23.27 -4.68 -12.22
C ALA A 594 -23.32 -6.19 -12.43
N HIS A 595 -22.22 -6.80 -12.74
CA HIS A 595 -22.03 -8.24 -12.91
C HIS A 595 -21.49 -8.82 -11.61
N LEU A 596 -22.23 -9.72 -10.99
CA LEU A 596 -21.93 -10.31 -9.68
C LEU A 596 -21.64 -11.79 -9.86
N SER A 597 -20.39 -12.16 -9.65
CA SER A 597 -19.89 -13.50 -9.92
C SER A 597 -18.81 -13.91 -8.91
N THR A 598 -18.43 -15.17 -8.95
CA THR A 598 -17.23 -15.69 -8.29
C THR A 598 -15.98 -15.39 -9.09
N ASP A 599 -16.05 -15.37 -10.41
CA ASP A 599 -14.91 -15.16 -11.31
C ASP A 599 -14.63 -13.66 -11.50
N ASN A 600 -13.39 -13.25 -11.23
CA ASN A 600 -12.91 -11.90 -11.41
C ASN A 600 -11.76 -11.77 -12.43
N THR A 601 -11.53 -12.80 -13.24
CA THR A 601 -10.44 -12.87 -14.22
C THR A 601 -10.77 -12.18 -15.56
N ILE A 602 -9.96 -12.40 -16.60
CA ILE A 602 -10.04 -11.74 -17.90
C ILE A 602 -11.36 -11.97 -18.66
N TYR A 603 -12.02 -13.11 -18.46
CA TYR A 603 -13.42 -13.33 -18.88
C TYR A 603 -14.36 -13.04 -17.72
N PRO A 604 -14.35 -11.86 -17.22
CA PRO A 604 -14.85 -11.66 -15.91
C PRO A 604 -16.32 -11.61 -15.97
N HIS A 605 -16.75 -12.15 -14.97
CA HIS A 605 -18.10 -12.02 -14.64
C HIS A 605 -18.26 -11.00 -13.51
N ASN A 606 -17.28 -10.72 -12.69
CA ASN A 606 -17.37 -9.72 -11.63
C ASN A 606 -16.86 -8.35 -12.10
N GLY A 607 -17.75 -7.33 -12.17
CA GLY A 607 -17.40 -5.98 -12.64
C GLY A 607 -18.59 -5.08 -12.94
N ILE A 608 -18.33 -3.87 -13.39
CA ILE A 608 -19.32 -2.93 -13.91
C ILE A 608 -19.10 -2.78 -15.41
N PHE A 609 -20.20 -2.88 -16.18
CA PHE A 609 -20.14 -2.85 -17.64
C PHE A 609 -21.16 -1.89 -18.23
N VAL A 610 -20.84 -1.35 -19.40
CA VAL A 610 -21.74 -0.59 -20.25
C VAL A 610 -21.86 -1.26 -21.62
N VAL A 611 -23.09 -1.32 -22.14
CA VAL A 611 -23.43 -1.70 -23.52
C VAL A 611 -24.01 -0.46 -24.19
N ASN A 612 -23.45 -0.01 -25.30
CA ASN A 612 -23.91 1.16 -26.04
C ASN A 612 -23.77 0.93 -27.55
N ASP A 613 -24.70 0.16 -28.11
CA ASP A 613 -24.72 -0.30 -29.52
C ASP A 613 -23.41 -0.99 -29.98
N ALA A 614 -22.58 -1.41 -29.03
CA ALA A 614 -21.33 -2.10 -29.23
C ALA A 614 -21.17 -3.20 -28.17
N ASP A 615 -20.18 -4.08 -28.34
CA ASP A 615 -19.83 -5.08 -27.33
C ASP A 615 -19.64 -4.44 -25.96
N ARG A 616 -20.03 -5.18 -24.92
CA ARG A 616 -19.91 -4.72 -23.54
C ARG A 616 -18.51 -4.23 -23.25
N LEU A 617 -18.41 -3.05 -22.68
CA LEU A 617 -17.16 -2.45 -22.19
C LEU A 617 -17.12 -2.53 -20.67
N ARG A 618 -16.03 -3.02 -20.14
CA ARG A 618 -15.75 -3.05 -18.70
C ARG A 618 -15.27 -1.68 -18.24
N ILE A 619 -15.87 -1.12 -17.19
CA ILE A 619 -15.66 0.26 -16.77
C ILE A 619 -15.30 0.42 -15.29
N GLU A 620 -15.23 -0.66 -14.49
CA GLU A 620 -14.90 -0.50 -13.07
C GLU A 620 -13.44 -0.10 -12.85
N ASP A 621 -13.22 0.68 -11.78
CA ASP A 621 -11.91 1.20 -11.36
C ASP A 621 -10.92 0.09 -10.94
N GLN A 622 -11.43 -1.07 -10.51
CA GLN A 622 -10.64 -2.17 -9.96
C GLN A 622 -9.99 -3.04 -11.03
N TRP A 623 -10.37 -2.86 -12.31
CA TRP A 623 -9.80 -3.65 -13.40
C TRP A 623 -8.38 -3.24 -13.76
N ASN A 624 -7.43 -4.18 -13.76
CA ASN A 624 -6.02 -3.95 -14.09
C ASN A 624 -5.55 -4.56 -15.40
N GLY A 625 -6.47 -5.14 -16.18
CA GLY A 625 -6.12 -5.89 -17.39
C GLY A 625 -6.04 -7.41 -17.18
N ARG A 626 -5.96 -7.90 -15.95
CA ARG A 626 -5.96 -9.34 -15.59
C ARG A 626 -7.09 -9.73 -14.67
N THR A 627 -7.23 -8.99 -13.57
CA THR A 627 -8.24 -9.22 -12.54
C THR A 627 -8.97 -7.92 -12.23
N GLY A 628 -10.19 -8.04 -11.73
CA GLY A 628 -11.01 -6.93 -11.28
C GLY A 628 -11.27 -6.96 -9.78
N ALA A 629 -12.44 -6.42 -9.38
CA ALA A 629 -12.88 -6.45 -7.98
C ALA A 629 -12.91 -7.90 -7.44
N PRO A 630 -12.72 -8.08 -6.12
CA PRO A 630 -12.86 -9.39 -5.49
C PRO A 630 -14.16 -10.08 -5.82
N PRO A 631 -14.26 -11.43 -5.75
CA PRO A 631 -15.49 -12.17 -5.97
C PRO A 631 -16.67 -11.60 -5.18
N ALA A 632 -17.81 -11.41 -5.84
CA ALA A 632 -18.99 -10.84 -5.22
C ALA A 632 -19.87 -11.87 -4.51
N ILE A 633 -20.03 -13.06 -5.14
CA ILE A 633 -20.91 -14.15 -4.67
C ILE A 633 -20.18 -15.47 -4.88
N THR A 634 -19.83 -16.15 -3.78
CA THR A 634 -19.04 -17.39 -3.81
C THR A 634 -19.84 -18.65 -3.44
N ASP A 635 -21.07 -18.50 -2.94
CA ASP A 635 -21.93 -19.57 -2.46
C ASP A 635 -23.33 -19.52 -3.10
N SER A 636 -24.29 -20.29 -2.59
CA SER A 636 -25.67 -20.34 -3.05
C SER A 636 -26.66 -19.73 -2.06
N ASP A 637 -26.18 -18.87 -1.17
CA ASP A 637 -27.01 -18.14 -0.23
C ASP A 637 -27.59 -16.85 -0.81
N TRP A 638 -28.43 -16.18 -0.05
CA TRP A 638 -28.98 -14.87 -0.40
C TRP A 638 -28.01 -13.77 -0.02
N HIS A 639 -27.57 -12.98 -1.00
CA HIS A 639 -26.69 -11.83 -0.82
C HIS A 639 -27.41 -10.51 -0.96
N LYS A 640 -27.19 -9.58 -0.03
CA LYS A 640 -27.70 -8.22 -0.13
C LYS A 640 -26.82 -7.42 -1.09
N VAL A 641 -27.45 -6.85 -2.10
CA VAL A 641 -26.75 -6.02 -3.10
C VAL A 641 -27.35 -4.62 -3.08
N ARG A 642 -26.48 -3.62 -3.13
CA ARG A 642 -26.84 -2.23 -3.34
C ARG A 642 -26.05 -1.68 -4.52
N VAL A 643 -26.74 -1.08 -5.47
CA VAL A 643 -26.16 -0.28 -6.55
C VAL A 643 -26.60 1.17 -6.36
N VAL A 644 -25.63 2.09 -6.35
CA VAL A 644 -25.88 3.53 -6.38
C VAL A 644 -25.31 4.08 -7.68
N ARG A 645 -26.13 4.80 -8.44
CA ARG A 645 -25.80 5.42 -9.72
C ARG A 645 -26.14 6.91 -9.65
N CYS A 646 -25.14 7.76 -9.82
CA CYS A 646 -25.28 9.21 -9.81
C CYS A 646 -25.24 9.78 -11.22
N ALA A 647 -26.38 10.22 -11.73
CA ALA A 647 -26.52 10.67 -13.13
C ALA A 647 -25.61 11.86 -13.46
N SER A 648 -25.49 12.84 -12.55
CA SER A 648 -24.73 14.08 -12.81
C SER A 648 -23.23 13.90 -12.78
N SER A 649 -22.71 13.06 -11.86
CA SER A 649 -21.25 12.80 -11.73
C SER A 649 -20.79 11.58 -12.50
N GLY A 650 -21.70 10.71 -12.92
CA GLY A 650 -21.38 9.42 -13.53
C GLY A 650 -20.90 8.35 -12.52
N GLU A 651 -20.82 8.68 -11.23
CA GLU A 651 -20.32 7.77 -10.19
C GLU A 651 -21.28 6.58 -9.99
N ILE A 652 -20.70 5.37 -9.97
CA ILE A 652 -21.43 4.10 -9.77
C ILE A 652 -20.70 3.34 -8.66
N ALA A 653 -21.44 2.93 -7.63
CA ALA A 653 -20.89 2.13 -6.53
C ALA A 653 -21.76 0.89 -6.29
N VAL A 654 -21.14 -0.28 -6.13
CA VAL A 654 -21.78 -1.55 -5.85
C VAL A 654 -21.30 -2.08 -4.51
N TYR A 655 -22.25 -2.41 -3.63
CA TYR A 655 -22.02 -2.96 -2.29
C TYR A 655 -22.63 -4.33 -2.18
N VAL A 656 -21.96 -5.25 -1.49
CA VAL A 656 -22.44 -6.61 -1.21
C VAL A 656 -22.45 -6.84 0.28
N ASP A 657 -23.49 -7.53 0.79
CA ASP A 657 -23.69 -7.98 2.17
C ASP A 657 -23.57 -6.89 3.25
N GLY A 658 -24.00 -5.70 2.90
CA GLY A 658 -24.02 -4.57 3.83
C GLY A 658 -22.61 -4.06 4.19
N SER A 659 -21.63 -4.36 3.35
CA SER A 659 -20.29 -3.82 3.49
C SER A 659 -20.31 -2.31 3.67
N LYS A 660 -19.45 -1.80 4.55
CA LYS A 660 -19.26 -0.37 4.77
C LYS A 660 -18.70 0.34 3.52
N TYR A 661 -17.90 -0.37 2.75
CA TYR A 661 -17.22 0.14 1.57
C TYR A 661 -17.75 -0.56 0.31
N PRO A 662 -17.75 0.12 -0.86
CA PRO A 662 -18.16 -0.51 -2.11
C PRO A 662 -17.19 -1.61 -2.51
N LEU A 663 -17.72 -2.68 -3.08
CA LEU A 663 -16.92 -3.74 -3.72
C LEU A 663 -16.36 -3.26 -5.06
N MET A 664 -17.18 -2.54 -5.82
CA MET A 664 -16.85 -2.03 -7.15
C MET A 664 -17.24 -0.56 -7.27
N THR A 665 -16.44 0.21 -8.00
CA THR A 665 -16.70 1.61 -8.35
C THR A 665 -16.41 1.86 -9.82
N ALA A 666 -17.10 2.82 -10.42
CA ALA A 666 -16.85 3.31 -11.76
C ALA A 666 -17.29 4.75 -11.91
N VAL A 667 -16.78 5.45 -12.92
CA VAL A 667 -17.32 6.73 -13.40
C VAL A 667 -17.68 6.58 -14.86
N ASP A 668 -18.97 6.66 -15.19
CA ASP A 668 -19.47 6.60 -16.56
C ASP A 668 -20.63 7.56 -16.79
N THR A 669 -20.56 8.35 -17.85
CA THR A 669 -21.61 9.31 -18.25
C THR A 669 -22.25 8.97 -19.60
N THR A 670 -21.96 7.78 -20.14
CA THR A 670 -22.38 7.39 -21.51
C THR A 670 -23.91 7.37 -21.67
N LEU A 671 -24.64 6.79 -20.71
CA LEU A 671 -26.10 6.64 -20.81
C LEU A 671 -26.88 7.59 -19.89
N GLY A 672 -26.46 7.78 -18.66
CA GLY A 672 -26.95 8.78 -17.71
C GLY A 672 -28.32 8.52 -17.07
N SER A 673 -29.20 7.76 -17.71
CA SER A 673 -30.54 7.43 -17.16
C SER A 673 -31.17 6.24 -17.88
N GLY A 674 -32.13 5.57 -17.23
CA GLY A 674 -32.85 4.46 -17.81
C GLY A 674 -33.63 3.66 -16.77
N ARG A 675 -34.14 2.48 -17.16
CA ARG A 675 -34.85 1.55 -16.28
C ARG A 675 -33.84 0.66 -15.54
N VAL A 676 -34.31 -0.04 -14.53
CA VAL A 676 -33.58 -1.06 -13.78
C VAL A 676 -34.07 -2.46 -14.11
N GLY A 677 -33.24 -3.49 -13.87
CA GLY A 677 -33.58 -4.88 -14.16
C GLY A 677 -32.71 -5.88 -13.43
N PHE A 678 -32.97 -7.16 -13.68
CA PHE A 678 -32.23 -8.30 -13.14
C PHE A 678 -32.09 -9.37 -14.20
N GLY A 679 -30.99 -10.12 -14.19
CA GLY A 679 -30.75 -11.21 -15.15
C GLY A 679 -29.44 -11.94 -14.95
N SER A 680 -28.96 -12.59 -16.03
CA SER A 680 -27.69 -13.31 -16.10
C SER A 680 -27.25 -13.45 -17.55
N PHE A 681 -26.06 -14.03 -17.77
CA PHE A 681 -25.67 -14.52 -19.08
C PHE A 681 -26.31 -15.90 -19.36
N ASP A 682 -25.68 -16.93 -18.93
CA ASP A 682 -26.04 -18.35 -19.17
C ASP A 682 -26.32 -19.11 -17.86
N ASN A 683 -26.63 -18.40 -16.80
CA ASN A 683 -26.89 -18.96 -15.50
C ASN A 683 -28.33 -18.71 -15.05
N ILE A 684 -28.73 -19.31 -13.94
CA ILE A 684 -30.04 -19.14 -13.31
C ILE A 684 -29.90 -18.52 -11.92
N GLY A 685 -30.91 -17.76 -11.52
CA GLY A 685 -30.86 -17.07 -10.23
C GLY A 685 -32.16 -16.35 -9.87
N ARG A 686 -32.15 -15.74 -8.73
CA ARG A 686 -33.32 -15.09 -8.13
C ARG A 686 -33.01 -13.74 -7.56
N LEU A 687 -34.05 -12.90 -7.56
CA LEU A 687 -34.05 -11.61 -6.90
C LEU A 687 -35.28 -11.48 -6.03
N ARG A 688 -35.13 -10.91 -4.82
CA ARG A 688 -36.24 -10.54 -3.94
C ARG A 688 -35.91 -9.23 -3.20
N GLY A 689 -36.94 -8.70 -2.49
CA GLY A 689 -36.75 -7.53 -1.64
C GLY A 689 -36.34 -6.27 -2.37
N LEU A 690 -36.59 -6.21 -3.70
CA LEU A 690 -36.21 -5.06 -4.54
C LEU A 690 -36.81 -3.76 -4.02
N LYS A 691 -35.95 -2.77 -3.83
CA LYS A 691 -36.34 -1.38 -3.53
C LYS A 691 -35.54 -0.46 -4.44
N VAL A 692 -36.24 0.39 -5.17
CA VAL A 692 -35.61 1.35 -6.10
C VAL A 692 -36.03 2.76 -5.69
N SER A 693 -35.07 3.54 -5.23
CA SER A 693 -35.20 4.96 -4.95
C SER A 693 -34.53 5.76 -6.05
N TYR A 694 -35.10 6.89 -6.45
CA TYR A 694 -34.57 7.66 -7.59
C TYR A 694 -34.93 9.15 -7.48
N ARG A 695 -34.16 9.94 -8.24
CA ARG A 695 -34.39 11.37 -8.46
C ARG A 695 -34.27 11.72 -9.93
#